data_82c0f81fb2fd6d15b1632b91296cba29
#
_entry.id   82c0f81fb2fd6d15b1632b91296cba29
#
_cell.length_a   1.000
_cell.length_b   1.000
_cell.length_c   1.000
_cell.angle_alpha   90.00
_cell.angle_beta   90.00
_cell.angle_gamma   90.00
#
_symmetry.space_group_name_H-M   'P 1'
#
loop_
_entity.id
_entity.type
_entity.pdbx_description
1 polymer ?
#
loop_
_entity_poly.entity_id
_entity_poly.type
_entity_poly.pdbx_seq_one_letter_code
_entity_poly.pdbx_strand_id
1 'polypeptide(L)'
;MRRMKSAVVVVAAAGAVISGAAAGVVGASASQAASNPIQHVVVIMEENHTFDNYFGDFPGVGSQYALTEPAASNPAPHDIDHSGPRAMFAIDGGKMDGFDPLGDFQYKQSDIPVYWAYAQHYGLGENFYTDAASSSTPNHIAMIAGQTGSEDQTIHVNGCLSPANDVVLQRNAAGNQSYGQPCYNINSIPAELSAAGRTWKYYGTAPVWNAPEYIQSIKNTPSVSSTQIITDAKNNQLPNVSFVTPGEDAQSDHPPQPTQPAQNFVSSVVNAIMHSTEWSSTAIFVTWDDFGGWYDHVPPPQVDGIGLGPRVPLLVISPWAKPGYIGAQQGEVASFDKFIEATFGLPSLGARDSLSSTSDLMDFFNFSQTPDPKLIEPKLSYSNVLSVPNVTSAAIGSAHASTVTPASGGPDTTFTFSVMYQNTATPTTHNVVIDGTDTVPMSLAGKVGKLDQYEATTKLAPGPHTYTFQFGAGTSSWQLPLNSVPFSGPQVLPFDITGFKVTPGTGAQQLGQPVTFSCIYTSPAGKTPVTANINIDNNVHALTAVKGTATTGIHYQYTAPALTQGTRYFQLQFDDGSGLRTIQEYSVDITPIYLQNSSVSPTSGSASTNFTFSTTYTGPDAATAVDVVVDGASHAMNLISGSPATGALYQATLTLPSGSHNFAFYATDGTSEWSDPVTPGTYTGLTVTAKGAAPVHSTIRAPRPDDAPYAYDPG
;
A
#
# COMPACT_ATOMS: atom_id res chain seq x y z
N MET A 1 -40.21 -52.14 14.63
CA MET A 1 -41.23 -52.46 15.68
C MET A 1 -40.93 -51.71 16.95
N ARG A 2 -41.94 -51.19 17.56
CA ARG A 2 -42.09 -50.39 18.79
C ARG A 2 -41.88 -48.87 18.65
N ARG A 3 -43.03 -48.23 18.51
CA ARG A 3 -43.35 -46.86 18.83
C ARG A 3 -43.36 -46.64 20.34
N MET A 4 -42.82 -45.51 20.81
CA MET A 4 -43.19 -44.99 22.13
C MET A 4 -43.67 -43.54 21.97
N LYS A 5 -44.84 -43.32 22.61
CA LYS A 5 -45.67 -42.12 22.52
C LYS A 5 -45.19 -41.05 23.52
N SER A 6 -45.22 -39.80 23.12
CA SER A 6 -45.06 -38.64 23.99
C SER A 6 -46.35 -38.41 24.80
N ALA A 7 -46.21 -38.15 26.09
CA ALA A 7 -47.30 -37.71 26.96
C ALA A 7 -47.09 -36.22 27.29
N VAL A 8 -48.11 -35.42 27.02
CA VAL A 8 -48.23 -34.02 27.43
C VAL A 8 -48.85 -33.99 28.81
N VAL A 9 -48.20 -33.29 29.77
CA VAL A 9 -48.79 -33.04 31.10
C VAL A 9 -49.18 -31.56 31.14
N VAL A 10 -50.51 -31.34 31.30
CA VAL A 10 -51.08 -30.02 31.61
C VAL A 10 -51.23 -29.93 33.11
N VAL A 11 -50.65 -28.95 33.76
CA VAL A 11 -50.83 -28.60 35.15
C VAL A 11 -51.65 -27.32 35.24
N ALA A 12 -52.87 -27.48 35.80
CA ALA A 12 -53.72 -26.34 36.14
C ALA A 12 -53.34 -25.81 37.52
N ALA A 13 -53.14 -24.51 37.63
CA ALA A 13 -52.89 -23.83 38.88
C ALA A 13 -54.18 -23.25 39.44
N ALA A 14 -54.54 -23.67 40.68
CA ALA A 14 -55.63 -23.08 41.47
C ALA A 14 -55.10 -21.87 42.25
N GLY A 15 -55.86 -20.79 42.26
CA GLY A 15 -55.54 -19.58 43.00
C GLY A 15 -55.77 -19.71 44.49
N ALA A 16 -54.90 -18.98 45.22
CA ALA A 16 -55.17 -18.63 46.64
C ALA A 16 -54.87 -17.12 46.80
N VAL A 17 -55.90 -16.41 47.23
CA VAL A 17 -55.83 -15.02 47.64
C VAL A 17 -55.29 -14.92 49.08
N ILE A 18 -54.22 -14.26 49.35
CA ILE A 18 -53.82 -13.82 50.68
C ILE A 18 -53.56 -12.29 50.63
N SER A 19 -54.36 -11.57 51.35
CA SER A 19 -54.20 -10.14 51.64
C SER A 19 -53.22 -9.94 52.76
N GLY A 20 -52.32 -8.94 52.62
CA GLY A 20 -51.69 -8.35 53.78
C GLY A 20 -50.30 -7.76 53.57
N ALA A 21 -50.16 -6.47 53.89
CA ALA A 21 -49.01 -5.67 54.23
C ALA A 21 -48.22 -4.99 53.08
N ALA A 22 -48.46 -3.71 52.94
CA ALA A 22 -47.62 -2.79 52.16
C ALA A 22 -46.25 -2.66 52.82
N ALA A 23 -45.23 -3.27 52.21
CA ALA A 23 -43.83 -2.89 52.41
C ALA A 23 -43.44 -2.02 51.21
N GLY A 24 -43.00 -0.80 51.48
CA GLY A 24 -42.57 0.12 50.44
C GLY A 24 -41.42 -0.48 49.63
N VAL A 25 -41.69 -0.82 48.37
CA VAL A 25 -40.67 -1.11 47.39
C VAL A 25 -40.08 0.24 47.01
N VAL A 26 -38.89 0.55 47.56
CA VAL A 26 -38.00 1.57 46.98
C VAL A 26 -37.71 1.06 45.59
N GLY A 27 -38.39 1.62 44.57
CA GLY A 27 -38.10 1.36 43.19
C GLY A 27 -36.69 1.81 42.91
N ALA A 28 -35.78 0.86 42.71
CA ALA A 28 -34.55 1.15 42.05
C ALA A 28 -34.96 1.65 40.65
N SER A 29 -34.84 2.95 40.43
CA SER A 29 -34.96 3.50 39.08
C SER A 29 -33.88 2.82 38.27
N ALA A 30 -34.27 1.97 37.34
CA ALA A 30 -33.38 1.55 36.28
C ALA A 30 -32.86 2.83 35.65
N SER A 31 -31.57 3.12 35.82
CA SER A 31 -30.96 4.22 35.12
C SER A 31 -31.19 3.97 33.63
N GLN A 32 -32.01 4.81 33.04
CA GLN A 32 -32.20 4.78 31.58
C GLN A 32 -30.80 5.03 31.00
N ALA A 33 -30.28 4.06 30.25
CA ALA A 33 -29.01 4.26 29.57
C ALA A 33 -29.08 5.58 28.79
N ALA A 34 -28.09 6.44 28.97
CA ALA A 34 -28.07 7.71 28.27
C ALA A 34 -28.11 7.44 26.77
N SER A 35 -28.97 8.15 26.06
CA SER A 35 -29.05 8.02 24.60
C SER A 35 -27.75 8.51 23.96
N ASN A 36 -27.30 7.83 22.91
CA ASN A 36 -26.14 8.25 22.14
C ASN A 36 -26.34 9.70 21.62
N PRO A 37 -25.53 10.68 22.02
CA PRO A 37 -25.68 12.08 21.62
C PRO A 37 -25.02 12.39 20.28
N ILE A 38 -24.31 11.45 19.67
CA ILE A 38 -23.51 11.66 18.47
C ILE A 38 -24.43 11.91 17.26
N GLN A 39 -24.19 12.99 16.56
CA GLN A 39 -24.87 13.41 15.33
C GLN A 39 -23.91 13.64 14.17
N HIS A 40 -22.61 13.75 14.48
CA HIS A 40 -21.53 13.94 13.51
C HIS A 40 -20.46 12.92 13.79
N VAL A 41 -20.11 12.14 12.77
CA VAL A 41 -18.99 11.19 12.77
C VAL A 41 -17.96 11.66 11.77
N VAL A 42 -16.72 11.78 12.19
CA VAL A 42 -15.60 12.18 11.33
C VAL A 42 -14.56 11.09 11.39
N VAL A 43 -14.22 10.51 10.24
CA VAL A 43 -13.15 9.53 10.10
C VAL A 43 -12.04 10.18 9.29
N ILE A 44 -10.87 10.39 9.89
CA ILE A 44 -9.65 10.88 9.24
C ILE A 44 -8.74 9.67 9.06
N MET A 45 -8.41 9.35 7.82
CA MET A 45 -7.50 8.27 7.47
C MET A 45 -6.22 8.90 6.93
N GLU A 46 -5.16 8.84 7.74
CA GLU A 46 -3.80 9.23 7.41
C GLU A 46 -3.06 8.08 6.73
N GLU A 47 -1.81 8.29 6.38
CA GLU A 47 -1.04 7.40 5.55
C GLU A 47 0.12 6.75 6.30
N ASN A 48 0.16 5.46 6.21
CA ASN A 48 1.24 4.50 6.26
C ASN A 48 2.07 4.44 7.54
N HIS A 49 1.43 4.10 8.69
CA HIS A 49 2.18 3.83 9.93
C HIS A 49 1.52 2.72 10.77
N THR A 50 2.34 1.81 11.30
CA THR A 50 1.87 0.78 12.23
C THR A 50 1.66 1.31 13.65
N PHE A 51 0.95 0.50 14.44
CA PHE A 51 0.79 0.80 15.86
C PHE A 51 2.14 0.83 16.60
N ASP A 52 3.01 -0.15 16.38
CA ASP A 52 4.32 -0.17 17.05
C ASP A 52 5.21 0.99 16.63
N ASN A 53 5.12 1.41 15.38
CA ASN A 53 5.90 2.54 14.88
C ASN A 53 5.57 3.86 15.61
N TYR A 54 4.30 4.07 16.03
CA TYR A 54 3.84 5.30 16.67
C TYR A 54 3.58 5.17 18.18
N PHE A 55 3.07 4.04 18.63
CA PHE A 55 2.56 3.86 19.99
C PHE A 55 3.05 2.59 20.70
N GLY A 56 3.99 1.85 20.12
CA GLY A 56 4.47 0.60 20.71
C GLY A 56 5.03 0.75 22.12
N ASP A 57 5.63 1.89 22.47
CA ASP A 57 6.11 2.21 23.81
C ASP A 57 5.17 3.13 24.61
N PHE A 58 3.93 3.38 24.11
CA PHE A 58 2.98 4.24 24.81
C PHE A 58 2.60 3.66 26.17
N PRO A 59 2.63 4.48 27.25
CA PRO A 59 2.38 3.98 28.60
C PRO A 59 0.97 3.41 28.77
N GLY A 60 0.87 2.17 29.21
CA GLY A 60 -0.39 1.51 29.52
C GLY A 60 -0.95 0.59 28.44
N VAL A 61 -0.36 0.55 27.25
CA VAL A 61 -0.72 -0.47 26.25
C VAL A 61 -0.36 -1.86 26.77
N GLY A 62 -1.25 -2.83 26.53
CA GLY A 62 -1.06 -4.22 27.00
C GLY A 62 0.02 -4.96 26.23
N SER A 63 0.18 -4.60 24.96
CA SER A 63 1.16 -5.15 24.04
C SER A 63 2.35 -4.22 23.84
N GLN A 64 2.96 -3.73 24.95
CA GLN A 64 4.12 -2.84 24.85
C GLN A 64 5.27 -3.46 24.09
N TYR A 65 5.75 -2.76 23.10
CA TYR A 65 6.92 -3.12 22.31
C TYR A 65 7.79 -1.89 22.07
N ALA A 66 8.84 -1.76 22.86
CA ALA A 66 9.83 -0.71 22.65
C ALA A 66 10.90 -1.23 21.70
N LEU A 67 10.96 -0.69 20.51
CA LEU A 67 12.04 -0.99 19.57
C LEU A 67 13.36 -0.49 20.15
N THR A 68 14.38 -1.36 20.16
CA THR A 68 15.71 -1.05 20.72
C THR A 68 16.58 -0.24 19.76
N GLU A 69 16.17 -0.15 18.51
CA GLU A 69 16.85 0.63 17.49
C GLU A 69 16.64 2.14 17.67
N PRO A 70 17.55 2.98 17.15
CA PRO A 70 17.42 4.42 17.27
C PRO A 70 16.10 4.90 16.68
N ALA A 71 15.56 5.97 17.28
CA ALA A 71 14.34 6.60 16.81
C ALA A 71 14.37 6.82 15.31
N ALA A 72 13.24 6.58 14.66
CA ALA A 72 13.05 6.88 13.24
C ALA A 72 13.52 8.30 12.93
N SER A 73 14.19 8.49 11.81
CA SER A 73 14.42 9.84 11.34
C SER A 73 13.07 10.47 10.94
N ASN A 74 12.87 11.73 11.27
CA ASN A 74 11.68 12.47 10.88
C ASN A 74 12.09 13.66 10.00
N PRO A 75 11.95 13.58 8.66
CA PRO A 75 11.20 12.56 7.91
C PRO A 75 11.89 11.19 7.83
N ALA A 76 11.10 10.18 7.50
CA ALA A 76 11.63 8.88 7.12
C ALA A 76 12.58 9.04 5.91
N PRO A 77 13.65 8.21 5.81
CA PRO A 77 14.64 8.38 4.74
C PRO A 77 14.08 8.03 3.34
N HIS A 78 13.05 7.22 3.27
CA HIS A 78 12.38 6.80 2.04
C HIS A 78 11.03 6.16 2.38
N ASP A 79 10.23 5.96 1.35
CA ASP A 79 9.04 5.15 1.40
C ASP A 79 9.42 3.66 1.35
N ILE A 80 8.91 2.86 2.28
CA ILE A 80 9.18 1.43 2.37
C ILE A 80 8.10 0.71 1.57
N ASP A 81 8.48 -0.35 0.84
CA ASP A 81 7.51 -1.16 0.11
C ASP A 81 6.44 -1.73 1.07
N HIS A 82 5.20 -1.31 0.86
CA HIS A 82 4.02 -1.68 1.64
C HIS A 82 2.93 -2.30 0.76
N SER A 83 3.30 -2.83 -0.41
CA SER A 83 2.39 -3.57 -1.28
C SER A 83 1.75 -4.78 -0.57
N GLY A 84 0.62 -5.24 -1.07
CA GLY A 84 -0.06 -6.43 -0.54
C GLY A 84 0.85 -7.67 -0.44
N PRO A 85 1.62 -8.00 -1.50
CA PRO A 85 2.65 -9.03 -1.42
C PRO A 85 3.66 -8.81 -0.29
N ARG A 86 4.12 -7.57 -0.11
CA ARG A 86 5.09 -7.24 0.93
C ARG A 86 4.49 -7.37 2.33
N ALA A 87 3.23 -6.96 2.50
CA ALA A 87 2.52 -7.13 3.76
C ALA A 87 2.36 -8.62 4.13
N MET A 88 2.00 -9.47 3.17
CA MET A 88 1.90 -10.91 3.38
C MET A 88 3.24 -11.54 3.74
N PHE A 89 4.31 -11.06 3.10
CA PHE A 89 5.67 -11.50 3.43
C PHE A 89 6.08 -11.06 4.84
N ALA A 90 5.83 -9.79 5.20
CA ALA A 90 6.14 -9.23 6.51
C ALA A 90 5.45 -10.01 7.64
N ILE A 91 4.19 -10.38 7.43
CA ILE A 91 3.39 -11.17 8.39
C ILE A 91 3.93 -12.60 8.54
N ASP A 92 4.48 -13.21 7.49
CA ASP A 92 5.04 -14.59 7.46
C ASP A 92 4.20 -15.61 8.23
N GLY A 93 2.91 -15.72 7.89
CA GLY A 93 2.00 -16.65 8.56
C GLY A 93 1.82 -16.38 10.06
N GLY A 94 2.06 -15.16 10.50
CA GLY A 94 1.93 -14.70 11.89
C GLY A 94 3.23 -14.68 12.67
N LYS A 95 4.40 -14.94 12.06
CA LYS A 95 5.68 -14.84 12.74
C LYS A 95 6.17 -13.39 12.89
N MET A 96 5.69 -12.50 12.03
CA MET A 96 6.04 -11.07 12.03
C MET A 96 7.54 -10.82 11.87
N ASP A 97 8.24 -11.64 11.09
CA ASP A 97 9.71 -11.62 10.93
C ASP A 97 10.18 -11.29 9.51
N GLY A 98 9.23 -11.01 8.60
CA GLY A 98 9.54 -10.64 7.22
C GLY A 98 9.57 -9.14 6.93
N PHE A 99 9.51 -8.26 7.91
CA PHE A 99 9.55 -6.81 7.71
C PHE A 99 10.90 -6.35 7.17
N ASP A 100 10.90 -5.23 6.45
CA ASP A 100 12.13 -4.60 6.03
C ASP A 100 12.89 -4.09 7.27
N PRO A 101 14.20 -4.35 7.39
CA PRO A 101 14.99 -3.79 8.50
C PRO A 101 14.93 -2.26 8.61
N LEU A 102 14.61 -1.57 7.53
CA LEU A 102 14.38 -0.13 7.53
C LEU A 102 13.04 0.26 8.17
N GLY A 103 12.13 -0.68 8.32
CA GLY A 103 10.86 -0.53 9.02
C GLY A 103 10.95 -0.73 10.54
N ASP A 104 12.08 -1.17 11.06
CA ASP A 104 12.30 -1.42 12.49
C ASP A 104 12.58 -0.13 13.28
N PHE A 105 11.84 0.94 13.00
CA PHE A 105 11.98 2.20 13.70
C PHE A 105 10.71 2.57 14.46
N GLN A 106 10.87 3.36 15.52
CA GLN A 106 9.78 3.85 16.35
C GLN A 106 9.92 5.35 16.55
N TYR A 107 8.85 6.10 16.22
CA TYR A 107 8.75 7.51 16.51
C TYR A 107 8.54 7.74 18.01
N LYS A 108 9.13 8.80 18.54
CA LYS A 108 8.98 9.18 19.94
C LYS A 108 7.86 10.18 20.13
N GLN A 109 7.39 10.33 21.35
CA GLN A 109 6.45 11.39 21.71
C GLN A 109 6.89 12.77 21.22
N SER A 110 8.20 13.06 21.16
CA SER A 110 8.73 14.33 20.64
C SER A 110 8.52 14.53 19.14
N ASP A 111 8.38 13.46 18.38
CA ASP A 111 8.19 13.47 16.93
C ASP A 111 6.71 13.57 16.55
N ILE A 112 5.85 12.96 17.38
CA ILE A 112 4.40 12.91 17.19
C ILE A 112 3.62 13.42 18.40
N PRO A 113 3.96 14.62 18.94
CA PRO A 113 3.40 15.11 20.20
C PRO A 113 1.89 15.32 20.17
N VAL A 114 1.30 15.68 19.03
CA VAL A 114 -0.14 15.89 18.88
C VAL A 114 -0.91 14.58 19.00
N TYR A 115 -0.45 13.54 18.34
CA TYR A 115 -1.09 12.23 18.41
C TYR A 115 -0.99 11.63 19.82
N TRP A 116 0.17 11.77 20.47
CA TRP A 116 0.34 11.34 21.86
C TRP A 116 -0.53 12.12 22.83
N ALA A 117 -0.68 13.44 22.63
CA ALA A 117 -1.56 14.26 23.45
C ALA A 117 -3.03 13.82 23.34
N TYR A 118 -3.51 13.52 22.13
CA TYR A 118 -4.84 12.99 21.92
C TYR A 118 -5.02 11.59 22.53
N ALA A 119 -4.05 10.70 22.40
CA ALA A 119 -4.07 9.37 23.01
C ALA A 119 -4.11 9.44 24.54
N GLN A 120 -3.33 10.36 25.14
CA GLN A 120 -3.31 10.57 26.61
C GLN A 120 -4.60 11.18 27.14
N HIS A 121 -5.27 12.01 26.35
CA HIS A 121 -6.43 12.76 26.80
C HIS A 121 -7.76 12.06 26.48
N TYR A 122 -7.86 11.38 25.34
CA TYR A 122 -9.06 10.72 24.86
C TYR A 122 -8.86 9.18 24.78
N GLY A 123 -9.16 8.55 23.65
CA GLY A 123 -9.06 7.11 23.46
C GLY A 123 -7.94 6.70 22.49
N LEU A 124 -7.26 5.59 22.80
CA LEU A 124 -6.28 4.92 21.95
C LEU A 124 -6.68 3.46 21.75
N GLY A 125 -6.85 3.01 20.51
CA GLY A 125 -7.07 1.59 20.18
C GLY A 125 -5.74 0.88 19.98
N GLU A 126 -5.42 -0.12 20.83
CA GLU A 126 -4.16 -0.87 20.73
C GLU A 126 -4.26 -2.11 19.83
N ASN A 127 -5.48 -2.58 19.55
CA ASN A 127 -5.76 -3.76 18.71
C ASN A 127 -6.65 -3.37 17.52
N PHE A 128 -6.21 -2.37 16.77
CA PHE A 128 -6.90 -1.92 15.56
C PHE A 128 -6.09 -2.30 14.33
N TYR A 129 -6.74 -2.89 13.35
CA TYR A 129 -6.10 -3.52 12.19
C TYR A 129 -6.62 -2.94 10.89
N THR A 130 -5.82 -2.99 9.84
CA THR A 130 -6.31 -2.74 8.49
C THR A 130 -7.17 -3.89 7.99
N ASP A 131 -8.11 -3.62 7.10
CA ASP A 131 -9.02 -4.65 6.55
C ASP A 131 -8.34 -5.60 5.57
N ALA A 132 -7.19 -5.22 5.06
CA ALA A 132 -6.39 -6.09 4.21
C ALA A 132 -4.90 -5.87 4.47
N ALA A 133 -4.13 -6.96 4.39
CA ALA A 133 -2.68 -6.90 4.26
C ALA A 133 -2.33 -6.42 2.84
N SER A 134 -2.46 -5.11 2.61
CA SER A 134 -2.33 -4.48 1.30
C SER A 134 -1.92 -3.02 1.44
N SER A 135 -1.68 -2.37 0.33
CA SER A 135 -1.44 -0.92 0.25
C SER A 135 -2.73 -0.11 0.40
N SER A 136 -2.65 1.20 0.21
CA SER A 136 -3.65 2.21 0.60
C SER A 136 -5.06 2.00 0.03
N THR A 137 -5.21 1.92 -1.30
CA THR A 137 -6.55 1.95 -1.95
C THR A 137 -7.53 0.91 -1.40
N PRO A 138 -7.16 -0.38 -1.20
CA PRO A 138 -8.07 -1.37 -0.62
C PRO A 138 -8.64 -0.95 0.74
N ASN A 139 -7.82 -0.38 1.61
CA ASN A 139 -8.23 0.03 2.95
C ASN A 139 -9.06 1.33 2.94
N HIS A 140 -8.80 2.25 1.99
CA HIS A 140 -9.68 3.40 1.76
C HIS A 140 -11.07 2.97 1.28
N ILE A 141 -11.17 1.94 0.42
CA ILE A 141 -12.46 1.37 0.01
C ILE A 141 -13.17 0.74 1.22
N ALA A 142 -12.43 0.00 2.04
CA ALA A 142 -12.97 -0.64 3.24
C ALA A 142 -13.54 0.37 4.25
N MET A 143 -12.94 1.57 4.37
CA MET A 143 -13.41 2.66 5.25
C MET A 143 -14.86 3.08 4.98
N ILE A 144 -15.39 2.83 3.78
CA ILE A 144 -16.74 3.26 3.40
C ILE A 144 -17.64 2.10 2.95
N ALA A 145 -17.13 0.86 2.93
CA ALA A 145 -17.86 -0.28 2.39
C ALA A 145 -17.71 -1.58 3.20
N GLY A 146 -16.91 -1.58 4.28
CA GLY A 146 -16.64 -2.76 5.12
C GLY A 146 -15.96 -3.91 4.36
N GLN A 147 -15.39 -3.65 3.20
CA GLN A 147 -14.67 -4.59 2.35
C GLN A 147 -13.83 -3.86 1.31
N THR A 148 -12.78 -4.50 0.82
CA THR A 148 -11.85 -3.91 -0.16
C THR A 148 -12.33 -3.98 -1.61
N GLY A 149 -13.52 -4.52 -1.88
CA GLY A 149 -13.97 -4.80 -3.25
C GLY A 149 -13.16 -5.92 -3.92
N SER A 150 -12.39 -6.68 -3.17
CA SER A 150 -11.39 -7.67 -3.62
C SER A 150 -10.10 -7.05 -4.16
N GLU A 151 -9.90 -5.75 -4.08
CA GLU A 151 -8.65 -5.11 -4.48
C GLU A 151 -7.51 -5.54 -3.56
N ASP A 152 -6.33 -5.80 -4.12
CA ASP A 152 -5.17 -6.35 -3.42
C ASP A 152 -3.92 -5.47 -3.57
N GLN A 153 -3.99 -4.43 -4.36
CA GLN A 153 -2.86 -3.54 -4.59
C GLN A 153 -3.33 -2.16 -5.04
N THR A 154 -2.67 -1.11 -4.56
CA THR A 154 -2.85 0.24 -5.10
C THR A 154 -2.19 0.35 -6.46
N ILE A 155 -2.97 0.81 -7.45
CA ILE A 155 -2.44 1.24 -8.74
C ILE A 155 -3.03 2.64 -9.00
N HIS A 156 -2.26 3.52 -9.63
CA HIS A 156 -2.71 4.87 -9.97
C HIS A 156 -3.79 4.85 -11.07
N VAL A 157 -5.01 4.47 -10.70
CA VAL A 157 -6.18 4.40 -11.57
C VAL A 157 -7.34 5.20 -10.98
N ASN A 158 -8.26 5.63 -11.83
CA ASN A 158 -9.40 6.47 -11.42
C ASN A 158 -10.66 5.63 -11.12
N GLY A 159 -10.52 4.47 -10.49
CA GLY A 159 -11.64 3.63 -10.12
C GLY A 159 -12.60 3.34 -11.30
N CYS A 160 -13.88 3.54 -11.09
CA CYS A 160 -14.93 3.38 -12.13
C CYS A 160 -14.83 4.36 -13.29
N LEU A 161 -14.04 5.41 -13.17
CA LEU A 161 -13.82 6.41 -14.21
C LEU A 161 -12.60 6.07 -15.08
N SER A 162 -11.87 5.04 -14.73
CA SER A 162 -10.74 4.53 -15.50
C SER A 162 -11.18 3.99 -16.87
N PRO A 163 -10.31 4.06 -17.88
CA PRO A 163 -10.49 3.33 -19.14
C PRO A 163 -10.77 1.84 -18.90
N ALA A 164 -11.49 1.22 -19.82
CA ALA A 164 -11.91 -0.18 -19.68
C ALA A 164 -10.75 -1.20 -19.63
N ASN A 165 -9.55 -0.78 -20.02
CA ASN A 165 -8.34 -1.57 -19.99
C ASN A 165 -7.47 -1.35 -18.74
N ASP A 166 -7.87 -0.43 -17.85
CA ASP A 166 -7.21 -0.28 -16.57
C ASP A 166 -7.73 -1.38 -15.63
N VAL A 167 -6.82 -2.21 -15.17
CA VAL A 167 -7.12 -3.33 -14.29
C VAL A 167 -6.22 -3.27 -13.06
N VAL A 168 -6.76 -3.71 -11.94
CA VAL A 168 -6.06 -3.80 -10.65
C VAL A 168 -5.95 -5.26 -10.24
N LEU A 169 -4.94 -5.57 -9.46
CA LEU A 169 -4.84 -6.89 -8.84
C LEU A 169 -5.96 -7.05 -7.81
N GLN A 170 -6.66 -8.16 -7.88
CA GLN A 170 -7.76 -8.51 -6.98
C GLN A 170 -7.49 -9.86 -6.34
N ARG A 171 -7.87 -10.01 -5.07
CA ARG A 171 -7.80 -11.26 -4.32
C ARG A 171 -9.19 -11.63 -3.81
N ASN A 172 -9.66 -12.81 -4.13
CA ASN A 172 -10.92 -13.30 -3.59
C ASN A 172 -10.76 -13.93 -2.19
N ALA A 173 -11.89 -14.25 -1.55
CA ALA A 173 -11.92 -14.86 -0.21
C ALA A 173 -11.21 -16.23 -0.11
N ALA A 174 -10.90 -16.88 -1.23
CA ALA A 174 -10.12 -18.11 -1.27
C ALA A 174 -8.61 -17.85 -1.46
N GLY A 175 -8.19 -16.57 -1.50
CA GLY A 175 -6.79 -16.16 -1.72
C GLY A 175 -6.35 -16.21 -3.18
N ASN A 176 -7.26 -16.51 -4.12
CA ASN A 176 -6.92 -16.53 -5.54
C ASN A 176 -6.85 -15.11 -6.07
N GLN A 177 -5.76 -14.79 -6.76
CA GLN A 177 -5.55 -13.50 -7.40
C GLN A 177 -6.04 -13.51 -8.84
N SER A 178 -6.54 -12.38 -9.28
CA SER A 178 -6.95 -12.11 -10.66
C SER A 178 -6.86 -10.61 -10.95
N TYR A 179 -6.80 -10.23 -12.21
CA TYR A 179 -6.94 -8.82 -12.58
C TYR A 179 -8.40 -8.51 -12.92
N GLY A 180 -8.88 -7.39 -12.43
CA GLY A 180 -10.24 -6.93 -12.70
C GLY A 180 -10.31 -5.41 -12.77
N GLN A 181 -11.44 -4.90 -13.26
CA GLN A 181 -11.66 -3.47 -13.28
C GLN A 181 -11.82 -2.91 -11.86
N PRO A 182 -11.22 -1.76 -11.55
CA PRO A 182 -11.32 -1.12 -10.23
C PRO A 182 -12.68 -0.44 -10.03
N CYS A 183 -13.77 -1.16 -10.26
CA CYS A 183 -15.12 -0.62 -10.17
C CYS A 183 -16.06 -1.65 -9.59
N TYR A 184 -16.41 -1.47 -8.33
CA TYR A 184 -17.09 -2.48 -7.53
C TYR A 184 -18.57 -2.18 -7.38
N ASN A 185 -19.40 -3.19 -7.59
CA ASN A 185 -20.83 -3.13 -7.31
C ASN A 185 -21.10 -3.69 -5.91
N ILE A 186 -20.69 -2.93 -4.90
CA ILE A 186 -20.82 -3.27 -3.48
C ILE A 186 -21.66 -2.23 -2.76
N ASN A 187 -22.23 -2.63 -1.60
CA ASN A 187 -22.91 -1.70 -0.69
C ASN A 187 -21.89 -0.74 -0.07
N SER A 188 -22.35 0.44 0.34
CA SER A 188 -21.48 1.41 0.99
C SER A 188 -22.25 2.29 1.97
N ILE A 189 -21.61 2.70 3.06
CA ILE A 189 -22.18 3.62 4.04
C ILE A 189 -22.68 4.93 3.41
N PRO A 190 -21.96 5.58 2.48
CA PRO A 190 -22.47 6.74 1.77
C PRO A 190 -23.82 6.53 1.07
N ALA A 191 -24.01 5.36 0.46
CA ALA A 191 -25.26 5.04 -0.20
C ALA A 191 -26.41 4.84 0.80
N GLU A 192 -26.14 4.17 1.92
CA GLU A 192 -27.13 3.93 2.98
C GLU A 192 -27.50 5.21 3.73
N LEU A 193 -26.53 6.07 4.03
CA LEU A 193 -26.77 7.40 4.60
C LEU A 193 -27.71 8.20 3.69
N SER A 194 -27.43 8.22 2.39
CA SER A 194 -28.28 8.90 1.41
C SER A 194 -29.70 8.36 1.38
N ALA A 195 -29.85 7.03 1.42
CA ALA A 195 -31.14 6.36 1.48
C ALA A 195 -31.92 6.68 2.78
N ALA A 196 -31.21 6.86 3.90
CA ALA A 196 -31.77 7.24 5.20
C ALA A 196 -31.99 8.77 5.35
N GLY A 197 -31.71 9.56 4.32
CA GLY A 197 -31.83 11.02 4.36
C GLY A 197 -30.79 11.72 5.26
N ARG A 198 -29.66 11.06 5.50
CA ARG A 198 -28.51 11.58 6.24
C ARG A 198 -27.51 12.21 5.29
N THR A 199 -26.82 13.24 5.74
CA THR A 199 -25.81 13.94 4.95
C THR A 199 -24.43 13.32 5.14
N TRP A 200 -23.66 13.28 4.07
CA TRP A 200 -22.27 12.84 4.14
C TRP A 200 -21.40 13.58 3.12
N LYS A 201 -20.10 13.61 3.34
CA LYS A 201 -19.09 14.11 2.39
C LYS A 201 -17.83 13.28 2.48
N TYR A 202 -17.17 13.15 1.33
CA TYR A 202 -15.81 12.65 1.22
C TYR A 202 -14.89 13.84 0.93
N TYR A 203 -14.00 14.13 1.88
CA TYR A 203 -13.04 15.22 1.80
C TYR A 203 -11.68 14.67 1.39
N GLY A 204 -11.39 14.65 0.11
CA GLY A 204 -10.17 14.18 -0.48
C GLY A 204 -10.16 14.47 -1.98
N THR A 205 -9.01 14.82 -2.54
CA THR A 205 -8.87 15.20 -3.95
C THR A 205 -7.90 14.33 -4.72
N ALA A 206 -7.12 13.50 -4.04
CA ALA A 206 -6.18 12.60 -4.69
C ALA A 206 -6.94 11.47 -5.41
N PRO A 207 -6.74 11.25 -6.71
CA PRO A 207 -7.50 10.24 -7.45
C PRO A 207 -7.30 8.82 -6.89
N VAL A 208 -6.11 8.47 -6.44
CA VAL A 208 -5.78 7.12 -5.95
C VAL A 208 -6.53 6.77 -4.67
N TRP A 209 -6.76 7.74 -3.77
CA TRP A 209 -7.41 7.52 -2.47
C TRP A 209 -8.84 8.04 -2.40
N ASN A 210 -9.45 8.35 -3.55
CA ASN A 210 -10.83 8.78 -3.64
C ASN A 210 -11.77 7.55 -3.68
N ALA A 211 -11.94 6.88 -2.56
CA ALA A 211 -12.71 5.64 -2.43
C ALA A 211 -14.10 5.67 -3.11
N PRO A 212 -14.89 6.76 -3.10
CA PRO A 212 -16.14 6.83 -3.85
C PRO A 212 -16.02 6.51 -5.34
N GLU A 213 -14.89 6.81 -5.99
CA GLU A 213 -14.70 6.53 -7.42
C GLU A 213 -14.63 5.04 -7.75
N TYR A 214 -14.31 4.20 -6.77
CA TYR A 214 -14.21 2.75 -6.90
C TYR A 214 -15.54 2.02 -6.73
N ILE A 215 -16.60 2.71 -6.25
CA ILE A 215 -17.91 2.10 -5.99
C ILE A 215 -18.95 2.60 -6.98
N GLN A 216 -19.48 1.68 -7.79
CA GLN A 216 -20.37 1.95 -8.92
C GLN A 216 -21.55 2.86 -8.58
N SER A 217 -22.17 2.71 -7.40
CA SER A 217 -23.35 3.45 -6.97
C SER A 217 -23.07 4.92 -6.63
N ILE A 218 -21.83 5.26 -6.26
CA ILE A 218 -21.43 6.59 -5.77
C ILE A 218 -20.25 7.21 -6.52
N LYS A 219 -19.79 6.60 -7.60
CA LYS A 219 -18.61 7.01 -8.39
C LYS A 219 -18.60 8.44 -8.91
N ASN A 220 -19.77 9.06 -9.00
CA ASN A 220 -19.90 10.44 -9.47
C ASN A 220 -19.97 11.46 -8.31
N THR A 221 -19.58 11.05 -7.10
CA THR A 221 -19.49 11.98 -5.96
C THR A 221 -18.46 13.06 -6.26
N PRO A 222 -18.80 14.36 -6.17
CA PRO A 222 -17.84 15.42 -6.41
C PRO A 222 -16.67 15.36 -5.41
N SER A 223 -15.45 15.46 -5.89
CA SER A 223 -14.27 15.64 -5.05
C SER A 223 -14.36 16.96 -4.28
N VAL A 224 -14.05 16.90 -2.99
CA VAL A 224 -14.01 18.06 -2.09
C VAL A 224 -12.64 18.10 -1.43
N SER A 225 -11.99 19.28 -1.44
CA SER A 225 -10.68 19.43 -0.78
C SER A 225 -10.72 18.96 0.67
N SER A 226 -9.72 18.21 1.11
CA SER A 226 -9.58 17.79 2.51
C SER A 226 -9.64 18.95 3.51
N THR A 227 -9.12 20.13 3.16
CA THR A 227 -9.19 21.33 4.00
C THR A 227 -10.58 21.97 4.08
N GLN A 228 -11.52 21.60 3.23
CA GLN A 228 -12.88 22.15 3.26
C GLN A 228 -13.61 21.78 4.57
N ILE A 229 -13.28 20.63 5.18
CA ILE A 229 -13.86 20.24 6.47
C ILE A 229 -13.62 21.30 7.57
N ILE A 230 -12.45 21.95 7.54
CA ILE A 230 -12.11 23.03 8.49
C ILE A 230 -13.09 24.22 8.32
N THR A 231 -13.44 24.53 7.08
CA THR A 231 -14.40 25.59 6.76
C THR A 231 -15.81 25.20 7.18
N ASP A 232 -16.21 23.96 6.87
CA ASP A 232 -17.53 23.43 7.19
C ASP A 232 -17.71 23.39 8.74
N ALA A 233 -16.72 22.92 9.50
CA ALA A 233 -16.75 22.95 10.95
C ALA A 233 -16.86 24.36 11.53
N LYS A 234 -16.06 25.32 11.04
CA LYS A 234 -16.13 26.73 11.47
C LYS A 234 -17.49 27.36 11.24
N ASN A 235 -18.21 26.90 10.23
CA ASN A 235 -19.53 27.40 9.86
C ASN A 235 -20.67 26.61 10.51
N ASN A 236 -20.40 25.60 11.33
CA ASN A 236 -21.37 24.63 11.88
C ASN A 236 -22.16 23.95 10.74
N GLN A 237 -21.46 23.42 9.78
CA GLN A 237 -22.01 22.79 8.57
C GLN A 237 -21.43 21.40 8.32
N LEU A 238 -20.98 20.73 9.40
CA LEU A 238 -20.53 19.34 9.28
C LEU A 238 -21.69 18.46 8.83
N PRO A 239 -21.47 17.55 7.87
CA PRO A 239 -22.46 16.53 7.55
C PRO A 239 -22.59 15.53 8.71
N ASN A 240 -23.60 14.65 8.66
CA ASN A 240 -23.72 13.58 9.64
C ASN A 240 -22.48 12.66 9.62
N VAL A 241 -21.91 12.39 8.43
CA VAL A 241 -20.67 11.62 8.31
C VAL A 241 -19.69 12.31 7.39
N SER A 242 -18.46 12.46 7.84
CA SER A 242 -17.33 13.02 7.11
C SER A 242 -16.23 11.97 6.99
N PHE A 243 -15.91 11.54 5.79
CA PHE A 243 -14.71 10.75 5.49
C PHE A 243 -13.64 11.73 5.00
N VAL A 244 -12.47 11.70 5.60
CA VAL A 244 -11.39 12.67 5.34
C VAL A 244 -10.13 11.91 5.00
N THR A 245 -9.68 12.10 3.77
CA THR A 245 -8.36 11.64 3.31
C THR A 245 -7.49 12.88 3.09
N PRO A 246 -6.40 13.04 3.80
CA PRO A 246 -5.48 14.17 3.61
C PRO A 246 -4.96 14.24 2.18
N GLY A 247 -4.64 15.45 1.73
CA GLY A 247 -3.92 15.62 0.47
C GLY A 247 -2.46 15.29 0.65
N GLU A 248 -1.85 14.76 -0.41
CA GLU A 248 -0.40 14.49 -0.43
C GLU A 248 0.45 15.69 0.01
N ASP A 249 1.69 15.45 0.40
CA ASP A 249 2.78 16.41 0.64
C ASP A 249 2.61 17.41 1.79
N ALA A 250 1.47 18.03 1.96
CA ALA A 250 1.28 19.12 2.90
C ALA A 250 0.33 18.78 4.06
N GLN A 251 -0.24 17.58 4.09
CA GLN A 251 -1.28 17.20 5.03
C GLN A 251 -1.16 15.76 5.51
N SER A 252 -0.36 14.94 4.87
CA SER A 252 -0.15 13.53 5.17
C SER A 252 1.22 13.28 5.79
N ASP A 253 1.34 12.23 6.58
CA ASP A 253 2.62 11.69 7.08
C ASP A 253 3.10 10.46 6.27
N HIS A 254 2.55 10.27 5.07
CA HIS A 254 3.04 9.25 4.14
C HIS A 254 4.56 9.36 3.95
N PRO A 255 5.34 8.32 4.24
CA PRO A 255 6.77 8.36 4.02
C PRO A 255 7.12 8.68 2.55
N PRO A 256 8.15 9.47 2.29
CA PRO A 256 9.13 10.04 3.23
C PRO A 256 8.76 11.42 3.80
N GLN A 257 7.48 11.76 3.92
CA GLN A 257 7.07 13.04 4.49
C GLN A 257 7.38 13.11 6.00
N PRO A 258 7.68 14.32 6.53
CA PRO A 258 7.76 14.50 7.98
C PRO A 258 6.36 14.41 8.60
N THR A 259 6.27 13.93 9.84
CA THR A 259 4.99 13.75 10.55
C THR A 259 4.28 15.05 10.93
N GLN A 260 5.00 16.20 10.93
CA GLN A 260 4.42 17.48 11.38
C GLN A 260 3.32 18.03 10.47
N PRO A 261 3.36 17.92 9.12
CA PRO A 261 2.26 18.33 8.26
C PRO A 261 0.95 17.64 8.58
N ALA A 262 0.96 16.32 8.74
CA ALA A 262 -0.19 15.52 9.11
C ALA A 262 -0.73 15.90 10.48
N GLN A 263 0.14 15.97 11.49
CA GLN A 263 -0.26 16.42 12.82
C GLN A 263 -0.89 17.81 12.80
N ASN A 264 -0.36 18.73 11.98
CA ASN A 264 -0.91 20.07 11.81
C ASN A 264 -2.24 20.08 11.07
N PHE A 265 -2.43 19.16 10.12
CA PHE A 265 -3.70 18.98 9.44
C PHE A 265 -4.74 18.43 10.41
N VAL A 266 -4.47 17.30 11.06
CA VAL A 266 -5.35 16.67 12.05
C VAL A 266 -5.72 17.65 13.15
N SER A 267 -4.74 18.33 13.78
CA SER A 267 -5.03 19.32 14.83
C SER A 267 -5.85 20.50 14.32
N SER A 268 -5.66 20.92 13.07
CA SER A 268 -6.46 22.00 12.48
C SER A 268 -7.93 21.60 12.29
N VAL A 269 -8.18 20.36 11.87
CA VAL A 269 -9.53 19.78 11.74
C VAL A 269 -10.17 19.64 13.12
N VAL A 270 -9.50 18.97 14.05
CA VAL A 270 -9.98 18.72 15.41
C VAL A 270 -10.26 20.03 16.14
N ASN A 271 -9.33 21.00 16.10
CA ASN A 271 -9.51 22.32 16.71
C ASN A 271 -10.70 23.08 16.11
N ALA A 272 -10.89 23.03 14.79
CA ALA A 272 -12.02 23.69 14.14
C ALA A 272 -13.36 23.10 14.62
N ILE A 273 -13.44 21.77 14.73
CA ILE A 273 -14.61 21.06 15.26
C ILE A 273 -14.83 21.40 16.74
N MET A 274 -13.78 21.38 17.55
CA MET A 274 -13.86 21.75 18.98
C MET A 274 -14.33 23.18 19.20
N HIS A 275 -14.04 24.11 18.28
CA HIS A 275 -14.51 25.48 18.36
C HIS A 275 -15.95 25.66 17.85
N SER A 276 -16.48 24.71 17.09
CA SER A 276 -17.85 24.74 16.59
C SER A 276 -18.88 24.41 17.68
N THR A 277 -20.16 24.68 17.40
CA THR A 277 -21.26 24.26 18.27
C THR A 277 -21.56 22.76 18.13
N GLU A 278 -21.02 22.13 17.11
CA GLU A 278 -21.25 20.71 16.78
C GLU A 278 -20.34 19.77 17.61
N TRP A 279 -19.30 20.31 18.27
CA TRP A 279 -18.39 19.52 19.12
C TRP A 279 -19.13 18.62 20.12
N SER A 280 -20.18 19.15 20.78
CA SER A 280 -20.90 18.40 21.80
C SER A 280 -21.62 17.15 21.30
N SER A 281 -21.70 16.96 19.99
CA SER A 281 -22.35 15.82 19.31
C SER A 281 -21.47 15.16 18.27
N THR A 282 -20.14 15.33 18.38
CA THR A 282 -19.17 14.80 17.40
C THR A 282 -18.31 13.69 17.98
N ALA A 283 -18.11 12.64 17.20
CA ALA A 283 -17.06 11.64 17.37
C ALA A 283 -16.07 11.75 16.20
N ILE A 284 -14.79 11.86 16.52
CA ILE A 284 -13.69 11.89 15.54
C ILE A 284 -12.83 10.66 15.74
N PHE A 285 -12.57 9.93 14.67
CA PHE A 285 -11.64 8.83 14.58
C PHE A 285 -10.46 9.25 13.71
N VAL A 286 -9.24 9.00 14.16
CA VAL A 286 -8.02 9.18 13.35
C VAL A 286 -7.32 7.84 13.30
N THR A 287 -7.05 7.36 12.10
CA THR A 287 -6.36 6.10 11.85
C THR A 287 -5.47 6.21 10.62
N TRP A 288 -4.73 5.15 10.32
CA TRP A 288 -3.86 5.03 9.15
C TRP A 288 -4.39 3.91 8.26
N ASP A 289 -4.16 4.04 6.97
CA ASP A 289 -4.74 3.16 5.97
C ASP A 289 -4.00 1.81 5.88
N ASP A 290 -2.66 1.82 5.97
CA ASP A 290 -1.86 0.62 5.97
C ASP A 290 -0.58 0.74 6.82
N PHE A 291 0.25 -0.31 6.78
CA PHE A 291 1.43 -0.46 7.64
C PHE A 291 2.65 0.33 7.17
N GLY A 292 2.68 0.84 5.92
CA GLY A 292 3.79 1.61 5.37
C GLY A 292 5.14 0.89 5.35
N GLY A 293 5.14 -0.43 5.37
CA GLY A 293 6.37 -1.23 5.51
C GLY A 293 6.97 -1.25 6.91
N TRP A 294 6.39 -0.50 7.88
CA TRP A 294 6.86 -0.43 9.26
C TRP A 294 6.54 -1.71 10.04
N TYR A 295 7.41 -2.01 11.00
CA TYR A 295 7.28 -3.18 11.85
C TYR A 295 6.07 -3.07 12.80
N ASP A 296 5.39 -4.20 12.99
CA ASP A 296 4.46 -4.45 14.08
C ASP A 296 4.66 -5.89 14.58
N HIS A 297 4.73 -6.08 15.89
CA HIS A 297 5.01 -7.39 16.47
C HIS A 297 3.78 -8.28 16.63
N VAL A 298 2.57 -7.72 16.50
CA VAL A 298 1.31 -8.46 16.75
C VAL A 298 0.77 -9.02 15.45
N PRO A 299 0.63 -10.36 15.34
CA PRO A 299 0.06 -10.99 14.16
C PRO A 299 -1.39 -10.53 13.92
N PRO A 300 -1.75 -10.16 12.70
CA PRO A 300 -3.14 -9.82 12.39
C PRO A 300 -4.06 -11.05 12.47
N PRO A 301 -5.29 -10.88 13.00
CA PRO A 301 -6.28 -11.96 13.07
C PRO A 301 -6.75 -12.41 11.69
N GLN A 302 -6.97 -13.72 11.54
CA GLN A 302 -7.63 -14.30 10.38
C GLN A 302 -9.14 -14.35 10.62
N VAL A 303 -9.86 -13.31 10.23
CA VAL A 303 -11.32 -13.18 10.47
C VAL A 303 -12.17 -13.77 9.36
N ASP A 304 -11.61 -13.90 8.16
CA ASP A 304 -12.24 -14.47 6.97
C ASP A 304 -11.19 -15.07 6.02
N GLY A 305 -11.53 -15.34 4.76
CA GLY A 305 -10.60 -15.89 3.77
C GLY A 305 -9.47 -14.94 3.34
N ILE A 306 -9.64 -13.63 3.55
CA ILE A 306 -8.62 -12.61 3.24
C ILE A 306 -7.74 -12.35 4.46
N GLY A 307 -8.34 -12.28 5.66
CA GLY A 307 -7.66 -11.89 6.89
C GLY A 307 -7.53 -10.38 7.06
N LEU A 308 -7.00 -9.96 8.22
CA LEU A 308 -6.67 -8.56 8.48
C LEU A 308 -5.21 -8.29 8.11
N GLY A 309 -4.89 -7.03 7.86
CA GLY A 309 -3.51 -6.56 7.73
C GLY A 309 -2.90 -6.17 9.08
N PRO A 310 -1.66 -5.67 9.10
CA PRO A 310 -0.97 -5.24 10.33
C PRO A 310 -1.76 -4.20 11.11
N ARG A 311 -1.44 -4.06 12.40
CA ARG A 311 -2.06 -3.03 13.25
C ARG A 311 -1.68 -1.64 12.77
N VAL A 312 -2.68 -0.76 12.83
CA VAL A 312 -2.50 0.69 12.67
C VAL A 312 -3.04 1.42 13.90
N PRO A 313 -2.59 2.64 14.21
CA PRO A 313 -3.13 3.37 15.35
C PRO A 313 -4.61 3.73 15.15
N LEU A 314 -5.35 3.81 16.26
CA LEU A 314 -6.68 4.40 16.29
C LEU A 314 -6.77 5.42 17.44
N LEU A 315 -7.03 6.68 17.11
CA LEU A 315 -7.36 7.70 18.08
C LEU A 315 -8.87 7.97 18.06
N VAL A 316 -9.51 8.01 19.23
CA VAL A 316 -10.95 8.27 19.37
C VAL A 316 -11.14 9.56 20.16
N ILE A 317 -11.51 10.63 19.48
CA ILE A 317 -11.56 11.99 20.01
C ILE A 317 -13.01 12.46 20.04
N SER A 318 -13.54 12.67 21.26
CA SER A 318 -14.93 13.09 21.46
C SER A 318 -15.10 13.66 22.88
N PRO A 319 -16.05 14.57 23.12
CA PRO A 319 -16.39 14.95 24.48
C PRO A 319 -16.97 13.78 25.29
N TRP A 320 -17.33 12.70 24.63
CA TRP A 320 -17.91 11.49 25.22
C TRP A 320 -16.94 10.32 25.26
N ALA A 321 -15.72 10.47 24.72
CA ALA A 321 -14.68 9.47 24.85
C ALA A 321 -14.27 9.32 26.32
N LYS A 322 -13.97 8.10 26.75
CA LYS A 322 -13.45 7.83 28.10
C LYS A 322 -12.03 8.38 28.20
N PRO A 323 -11.73 9.29 29.13
CA PRO A 323 -10.41 9.92 29.21
C PRO A 323 -9.28 8.91 29.41
N GLY A 324 -8.25 8.99 28.56
CA GLY A 324 -7.07 8.11 28.60
C GLY A 324 -7.38 6.62 28.45
N TYR A 325 -8.49 6.27 27.81
CA TYR A 325 -8.88 4.88 27.62
C TYR A 325 -8.05 4.21 26.54
N ILE A 326 -7.48 3.07 26.87
CA ILE A 326 -6.81 2.19 25.91
C ILE A 326 -7.76 1.03 25.62
N GLY A 327 -8.27 1.00 24.38
CA GLY A 327 -9.19 -0.05 23.92
C GLY A 327 -8.43 -1.28 23.46
N ALA A 328 -8.66 -2.41 24.14
CA ALA A 328 -8.04 -3.70 23.83
C ALA A 328 -8.93 -4.62 23.00
N GLN A 329 -10.17 -4.20 22.68
CA GLN A 329 -11.03 -4.98 21.78
C GLN A 329 -10.47 -4.94 20.37
N GLN A 330 -10.58 -6.08 19.68
CA GLN A 330 -10.22 -6.14 18.26
C GLN A 330 -11.15 -5.25 17.46
N GLY A 331 -10.56 -4.27 16.78
CA GLY A 331 -11.19 -3.41 15.79
C GLY A 331 -10.48 -3.50 14.46
N GLU A 332 -11.13 -3.02 13.44
CA GLU A 332 -10.63 -2.96 12.07
C GLU A 332 -11.26 -1.78 11.35
N VAL A 333 -10.83 -1.46 10.14
CA VAL A 333 -11.36 -0.30 9.40
C VAL A 333 -12.88 -0.38 9.23
N ALA A 334 -13.45 -1.58 8.97
CA ALA A 334 -14.90 -1.81 8.93
C ALA A 334 -15.63 -1.53 10.27
N SER A 335 -14.90 -1.35 11.37
CA SER A 335 -15.50 -0.91 12.64
C SER A 335 -16.11 0.48 12.57
N PHE A 336 -15.61 1.36 11.69
CA PHE A 336 -16.22 2.67 11.46
C PHE A 336 -17.60 2.54 10.84
N ASP A 337 -17.77 1.65 9.87
CA ASP A 337 -19.06 1.38 9.24
C ASP A 337 -20.06 0.91 10.29
N LYS A 338 -19.67 -0.07 11.12
CA LYS A 338 -20.49 -0.61 12.19
C LYS A 338 -20.86 0.43 13.26
N PHE A 339 -19.93 1.35 13.61
CA PHE A 339 -20.22 2.46 14.49
C PHE A 339 -21.23 3.44 13.88
N ILE A 340 -21.09 3.76 12.60
CA ILE A 340 -21.99 4.65 11.86
C ILE A 340 -23.39 4.03 11.76
N GLU A 341 -23.47 2.75 11.43
CA GLU A 341 -24.72 1.99 11.40
C GLU A 341 -25.44 2.03 12.75
N ALA A 342 -24.72 1.71 13.83
CA ALA A 342 -25.29 1.74 15.20
C ALA A 342 -25.71 3.15 15.61
N THR A 343 -24.96 4.19 15.24
CA THR A 343 -25.23 5.59 15.59
C THR A 343 -26.47 6.13 14.86
N PHE A 344 -26.64 5.82 13.58
CA PHE A 344 -27.72 6.37 12.75
C PHE A 344 -28.86 5.39 12.50
N GLY A 345 -28.80 4.18 13.01
CA GLY A 345 -29.80 3.15 12.84
C GLY A 345 -29.89 2.66 11.39
N LEU A 346 -28.75 2.54 10.72
CA LEU A 346 -28.66 2.04 9.34
C LEU A 346 -28.67 0.49 9.34
N PRO A 347 -29.08 -0.14 8.24
CA PRO A 347 -28.88 -1.58 8.09
C PRO A 347 -27.38 -1.88 7.92
N SER A 348 -26.98 -3.12 8.22
CA SER A 348 -25.63 -3.60 7.95
C SER A 348 -25.38 -3.71 6.46
N LEU A 349 -24.16 -3.35 6.01
CA LEU A 349 -23.69 -3.57 4.63
C LEU A 349 -23.64 -5.05 4.26
N GLY A 350 -23.55 -5.94 5.26
CA GLY A 350 -23.44 -7.38 5.09
C GLY A 350 -22.01 -7.81 4.73
N ALA A 351 -21.02 -6.95 4.94
CA ALA A 351 -19.60 -7.20 4.80
C ALA A 351 -18.98 -7.49 6.20
N ARG A 352 -17.74 -7.06 6.47
CA ARG A 352 -17.09 -7.26 7.78
C ARG A 352 -17.78 -6.53 8.93
N ASP A 353 -18.46 -5.43 8.67
CA ASP A 353 -19.37 -4.77 9.60
C ASP A 353 -20.34 -5.73 10.28
N SER A 354 -20.77 -6.78 9.57
CA SER A 354 -21.69 -7.82 10.08
C SER A 354 -21.03 -8.87 10.96
N LEU A 355 -19.70 -8.97 10.98
CA LEU A 355 -19.01 -9.98 11.79
C LEU A 355 -19.08 -9.65 13.27
N SER A 356 -19.22 -10.70 14.09
CA SER A 356 -19.20 -10.55 15.56
C SER A 356 -17.81 -10.22 16.12
N SER A 357 -16.76 -10.47 15.37
CA SER A 357 -15.38 -10.13 15.70
C SER A 357 -15.08 -8.65 15.49
N THR A 358 -15.78 -7.99 14.56
CA THR A 358 -15.62 -6.56 14.30
C THR A 358 -16.22 -5.74 15.41
N SER A 359 -15.42 -4.92 16.09
CA SER A 359 -15.87 -4.01 17.15
C SER A 359 -16.81 -2.93 16.58
N ASP A 360 -17.78 -2.49 17.36
CA ASP A 360 -18.58 -1.30 17.06
C ASP A 360 -17.98 -0.01 17.69
N LEU A 361 -16.81 -0.11 18.27
CA LEU A 361 -16.06 0.99 18.94
C LEU A 361 -16.85 1.70 20.08
N MET A 362 -18.02 1.21 20.48
CA MET A 362 -18.83 1.82 21.52
C MET A 362 -18.19 1.71 22.91
N ASP A 363 -17.25 0.79 23.08
CA ASP A 363 -16.48 0.63 24.31
C ASP A 363 -15.60 1.85 24.62
N PHE A 364 -15.25 2.68 23.63
CA PHE A 364 -14.54 3.94 23.83
C PHE A 364 -15.39 5.03 24.49
N PHE A 365 -16.71 4.92 24.49
CA PHE A 365 -17.61 6.00 24.87
C PHE A 365 -18.27 5.78 26.24
N ASN A 366 -18.55 6.88 26.92
CA ASN A 366 -19.41 6.94 28.10
C ASN A 366 -20.37 8.13 27.97
N PHE A 367 -21.53 7.89 27.42
CA PHE A 367 -22.55 8.92 27.19
C PHE A 367 -23.22 9.44 28.48
N SER A 368 -22.86 8.87 29.65
CA SER A 368 -23.33 9.33 30.95
C SER A 368 -22.31 10.23 31.69
N GLN A 369 -21.12 10.41 31.13
CA GLN A 369 -20.10 11.26 31.72
C GLN A 369 -20.41 12.75 31.53
N THR A 370 -19.77 13.60 32.32
CA THR A 370 -19.64 15.02 31.96
C THR A 370 -18.79 15.10 30.69
N PRO A 371 -19.22 15.87 29.68
CA PRO A 371 -18.44 16.02 28.44
C PRO A 371 -17.00 16.44 28.75
N ASP A 372 -16.07 15.73 28.10
CA ASP A 372 -14.64 15.96 28.33
C ASP A 372 -14.20 17.34 27.83
N PRO A 373 -13.22 17.99 28.50
CA PRO A 373 -12.69 19.28 28.08
C PRO A 373 -12.09 19.21 26.66
N LYS A 374 -12.13 20.35 25.99
CA LYS A 374 -11.48 20.50 24.68
C LYS A 374 -9.96 20.53 24.85
N LEU A 375 -9.25 19.69 24.12
CA LEU A 375 -7.81 19.74 24.00
C LEU A 375 -7.44 20.44 22.68
N ILE A 376 -7.10 21.72 22.77
CA ILE A 376 -6.70 22.53 21.62
C ILE A 376 -5.20 22.41 21.42
N GLU A 377 -4.80 21.67 20.41
CA GLU A 377 -3.39 21.50 20.08
C GLU A 377 -2.87 22.65 19.19
N PRO A 378 -1.74 23.27 19.55
CA PRO A 378 -1.13 24.29 18.72
C PRO A 378 -0.55 23.67 17.44
N LYS A 379 -0.43 24.47 16.38
CA LYS A 379 0.34 24.07 15.21
C LYS A 379 1.80 23.87 15.56
N LEU A 380 2.34 22.74 15.16
CA LEU A 380 3.77 22.47 15.25
C LEU A 380 4.52 23.38 14.27
N SER A 381 5.60 23.96 14.76
CA SER A 381 6.55 24.62 13.89
C SER A 381 7.41 23.57 13.23
N TYR A 382 7.26 23.40 11.94
CA TYR A 382 8.17 22.61 11.13
C TYR A 382 8.58 23.40 9.91
N SER A 383 9.74 23.11 9.41
CA SER A 383 10.22 23.68 8.15
C SER A 383 10.56 22.51 7.25
N ASN A 384 9.66 22.18 6.34
CA ASN A 384 9.95 21.31 5.23
C ASN A 384 10.80 22.02 4.14
N VAL A 385 11.24 23.22 4.46
CA VAL A 385 12.12 24.05 3.64
C VAL A 385 13.19 24.63 4.55
N LEU A 386 14.45 24.45 4.20
CA LEU A 386 15.55 25.09 4.86
C LEU A 386 15.47 26.60 4.62
N SER A 387 14.78 27.33 5.50
CA SER A 387 14.85 28.78 5.47
C SER A 387 16.08 29.24 6.23
N VAL A 388 16.97 29.95 5.55
CA VAL A 388 18.15 30.54 6.16
C VAL A 388 17.82 31.94 6.60
N PRO A 389 18.13 32.32 7.86
CA PRO A 389 17.96 33.70 8.31
C PRO A 389 18.77 34.64 7.39
N ASN A 390 18.11 35.67 6.86
CA ASN A 390 18.68 36.74 6.02
C ASN A 390 18.97 36.43 4.55
N VAL A 391 18.45 35.34 3.97
CA VAL A 391 18.44 35.19 2.52
C VAL A 391 16.99 35.16 2.05
N THR A 392 16.52 36.28 1.54
CA THR A 392 15.21 36.36 0.91
C THR A 392 15.18 35.39 -0.26
N SER A 393 14.42 34.30 -0.12
CA SER A 393 14.09 33.31 -1.12
C SER A 393 15.07 32.17 -1.40
N ALA A 394 15.86 31.71 -0.41
CA ALA A 394 16.62 30.46 -0.58
C ALA A 394 16.08 29.33 0.28
N ALA A 395 15.83 28.22 -0.34
CA ALA A 395 15.42 27.01 0.37
C ALA A 395 16.08 25.78 -0.26
N ILE A 396 16.60 24.90 0.57
CA ILE A 396 16.79 23.50 0.21
C ILE A 396 15.55 22.80 0.75
N GLY A 397 14.71 22.38 -0.09
CA GLY A 397 13.44 21.84 0.33
C GLY A 397 13.31 20.43 -0.14
N SER A 398 12.59 19.94 0.48
CA SER A 398 11.68 19.07 1.05
C SER A 398 10.86 18.26 0.11
N ALA A 399 10.11 17.48 0.67
CA ALA A 399 8.93 16.77 0.22
C ALA A 399 9.15 15.66 -0.83
N HIS A 400 10.08 15.76 -1.75
CA HIS A 400 10.36 14.71 -2.74
C HIS A 400 11.88 14.51 -2.96
N ALA A 401 12.73 14.77 -1.91
CA ALA A 401 13.94 15.28 -2.42
C ALA A 401 15.23 15.03 -1.71
N SER A 402 15.29 14.28 -0.68
CA SER A 402 16.58 13.86 -0.14
C SER A 402 16.61 12.35 -0.06
N THR A 403 17.00 11.73 -1.16
CA THR A 403 17.00 10.28 -1.27
C THR A 403 18.39 9.76 -1.55
N VAL A 404 18.61 8.52 -1.18
CA VAL A 404 19.71 7.71 -1.69
C VAL A 404 19.11 6.46 -2.35
N THR A 405 19.51 6.22 -3.58
CA THR A 405 19.03 5.09 -4.36
C THR A 405 20.19 4.28 -4.93
N PRO A 406 20.18 2.96 -4.78
CA PRO A 406 19.29 2.15 -3.92
C PRO A 406 19.58 2.38 -2.42
N ALA A 407 18.66 2.01 -1.53
CA ALA A 407 18.83 2.14 -0.09
C ALA A 407 19.86 1.13 0.48
N SER A 408 20.10 0.02 -0.21
CA SER A 408 21.13 -0.96 0.13
C SER A 408 21.75 -1.55 -1.12
N GLY A 409 22.95 -2.12 -0.96
CA GLY A 409 23.66 -2.76 -2.07
C GLY A 409 24.95 -3.37 -1.61
N GLY A 410 25.72 -3.97 -2.51
CA GLY A 410 27.06 -4.47 -2.23
C GLY A 410 28.16 -3.42 -2.49
N PRO A 411 29.44 -3.81 -2.36
CA PRO A 411 30.58 -2.90 -2.53
C PRO A 411 30.70 -2.31 -3.94
N ASP A 412 30.13 -2.98 -4.92
CA ASP A 412 30.16 -2.52 -6.32
C ASP A 412 28.92 -1.71 -6.72
N THR A 413 27.94 -1.59 -5.83
CA THR A 413 26.75 -0.78 -6.05
C THR A 413 27.11 0.70 -6.12
N THR A 414 26.59 1.37 -7.15
CA THR A 414 26.66 2.81 -7.26
C THR A 414 25.42 3.41 -6.62
N PHE A 415 25.61 4.20 -5.57
CA PHE A 415 24.54 4.90 -4.88
C PHE A 415 24.36 6.29 -5.45
N THR A 416 23.14 6.69 -5.73
CA THR A 416 22.78 8.03 -6.20
C THR A 416 22.15 8.79 -5.05
N PHE A 417 22.76 9.89 -4.65
CA PHE A 417 22.21 10.82 -3.67
C PHE A 417 21.54 11.96 -4.42
N SER A 418 20.29 12.27 -4.11
CA SER A 418 19.50 13.29 -4.78
C SER A 418 18.91 14.26 -3.79
N VAL A 419 18.84 15.55 -4.15
CA VAL A 419 18.24 16.60 -3.32
C VAL A 419 17.70 17.73 -4.20
N MET A 420 16.56 18.31 -3.79
CA MET A 420 15.98 19.48 -4.46
C MET A 420 16.48 20.78 -3.84
N TYR A 421 16.75 21.74 -4.68
CA TYR A 421 17.23 23.06 -4.29
C TYR A 421 16.32 24.15 -4.89
N GLN A 422 15.85 25.04 -4.03
CA GLN A 422 15.04 26.18 -4.43
C GLN A 422 15.72 27.46 -4.08
N ASN A 423 16.26 28.18 -5.07
CA ASN A 423 16.80 29.54 -4.89
C ASN A 423 16.85 30.27 -6.22
N THR A 424 16.84 31.61 -6.14
CA THR A 424 17.13 32.49 -7.27
C THR A 424 18.63 32.61 -7.57
N ALA A 425 19.50 32.26 -6.60
CA ALA A 425 20.95 32.25 -6.76
C ALA A 425 21.46 30.83 -7.01
N THR A 426 22.27 30.64 -8.06
CA THR A 426 22.95 29.37 -8.29
C THR A 426 23.89 29.06 -7.13
N PRO A 427 23.83 27.86 -6.53
CA PRO A 427 24.72 27.51 -5.44
C PRO A 427 26.17 27.42 -5.93
N THR A 428 27.08 27.92 -5.12
CA THR A 428 28.54 27.82 -5.36
C THR A 428 29.14 26.60 -4.67
N THR A 429 28.45 26.06 -3.69
CA THR A 429 28.76 24.80 -3.02
C THR A 429 27.50 23.92 -3.05
N HIS A 430 27.65 22.69 -3.48
CA HIS A 430 26.57 21.70 -3.56
C HIS A 430 27.18 20.30 -3.39
N ASN A 431 27.14 19.79 -2.17
CA ASN A 431 27.80 18.55 -1.81
C ASN A 431 26.84 17.63 -1.02
N VAL A 432 27.05 16.34 -1.15
CA VAL A 432 26.65 15.36 -0.14
C VAL A 432 27.89 15.01 0.70
N VAL A 433 27.75 15.01 2.02
CA VAL A 433 28.79 14.61 2.96
C VAL A 433 28.38 13.31 3.58
N ILE A 434 29.17 12.26 3.39
CA ILE A 434 28.91 10.90 3.83
C ILE A 434 29.78 10.63 5.06
N ASP A 435 29.19 10.02 6.08
CA ASP A 435 29.81 9.70 7.37
C ASP A 435 30.52 10.89 8.04
N GLY A 436 30.04 12.08 7.75
CA GLY A 436 30.58 13.33 8.28
C GLY A 436 31.94 13.75 7.73
N THR A 437 32.56 12.98 6.86
CA THR A 437 33.93 13.19 6.36
C THR A 437 34.04 13.21 4.84
N ASP A 438 33.39 12.30 4.16
CA ASP A 438 33.56 12.12 2.72
C ASP A 438 32.65 13.05 1.95
N THR A 439 33.23 14.09 1.36
CA THR A 439 32.50 15.11 0.61
C THR A 439 32.47 14.77 -0.88
N VAL A 440 31.28 14.54 -1.42
CA VAL A 440 31.05 14.27 -2.84
C VAL A 440 30.33 15.45 -3.47
N PRO A 441 30.93 16.13 -4.47
CA PRO A 441 30.26 17.20 -5.20
C PRO A 441 29.04 16.68 -5.96
N MET A 442 27.94 17.42 -5.89
CA MET A 442 26.72 17.13 -6.63
C MET A 442 26.68 17.91 -7.95
N SER A 443 25.93 17.44 -8.90
CA SER A 443 25.70 18.10 -10.19
C SER A 443 24.23 18.37 -10.40
N LEU A 444 23.89 19.45 -11.10
CA LEU A 444 22.51 19.71 -11.50
C LEU A 444 22.07 18.62 -12.49
N ALA A 445 21.13 17.78 -12.05
CA ALA A 445 20.58 16.69 -12.84
C ALA A 445 19.38 17.13 -13.68
N GLY A 446 18.58 18.08 -13.18
CA GLY A 446 17.39 18.54 -13.87
C GLY A 446 16.59 19.57 -13.08
N LYS A 447 15.34 19.74 -13.48
CA LYS A 447 14.36 20.57 -12.78
C LYS A 447 13.05 19.80 -12.61
N VAL A 448 12.48 19.92 -11.42
CA VAL A 448 11.14 19.45 -11.13
C VAL A 448 10.29 20.69 -10.77
N GLY A 449 9.45 21.12 -11.68
CA GLY A 449 8.71 22.37 -11.53
C GLY A 449 9.65 23.58 -11.42
N LYS A 450 9.68 24.22 -10.26
CA LYS A 450 10.54 25.39 -9.95
C LYS A 450 11.82 25.00 -9.20
N LEU A 451 12.02 23.72 -8.89
CA LEU A 451 13.12 23.21 -8.09
C LEU A 451 14.25 22.71 -9.00
N ASP A 452 15.47 22.94 -8.61
CA ASP A 452 16.67 22.40 -9.24
C ASP A 452 17.05 21.09 -8.53
N GLN A 453 17.04 19.97 -9.24
CA GLN A 453 17.47 18.68 -8.73
C GLN A 453 18.98 18.54 -8.85
N TYR A 454 19.64 18.28 -7.72
CA TYR A 454 21.07 17.99 -7.67
C TYR A 454 21.32 16.54 -7.31
N GLU A 455 22.28 15.91 -7.97
CA GLU A 455 22.64 14.51 -7.76
C GLU A 455 24.15 14.31 -7.66
N ALA A 456 24.52 13.30 -6.86
CA ALA A 456 25.87 12.76 -6.83
C ALA A 456 25.81 11.23 -6.79
N THR A 457 26.75 10.59 -7.45
CA THR A 457 26.88 9.13 -7.45
C THR A 457 28.23 8.73 -6.87
N THR A 458 28.22 7.70 -6.02
CA THR A 458 29.45 7.14 -5.44
C THR A 458 29.26 5.68 -5.07
N LYS A 459 30.39 4.97 -4.89
CA LYS A 459 30.44 3.64 -4.25
C LYS A 459 30.93 3.82 -2.83
N LEU A 460 30.44 2.96 -1.92
CA LEU A 460 30.74 3.06 -0.50
C LEU A 460 31.36 1.76 0.03
N ALA A 461 32.11 1.88 1.12
CA ALA A 461 32.65 0.72 1.81
C ALA A 461 31.53 -0.11 2.49
N PRO A 462 31.73 -1.41 2.76
CA PRO A 462 30.76 -2.18 3.51
C PRO A 462 30.49 -1.61 4.90
N GLY A 463 29.22 -1.48 5.27
CA GLY A 463 28.76 -0.99 6.56
C GLY A 463 27.51 -0.11 6.44
N PRO A 464 26.95 0.30 7.57
CA PRO A 464 25.92 1.36 7.58
C PRO A 464 26.60 2.71 7.35
N HIS A 465 25.95 3.55 6.57
CA HIS A 465 26.42 4.90 6.27
C HIS A 465 25.38 5.94 6.72
N THR A 466 25.87 7.17 6.87
CA THR A 466 25.06 8.35 7.11
C THR A 466 25.40 9.42 6.10
N TYR A 467 24.48 10.36 5.83
CA TYR A 467 24.79 11.45 4.89
C TYR A 467 24.06 12.74 5.24
N THR A 468 24.64 13.85 4.76
CA THR A 468 24.06 15.20 4.84
C THR A 468 24.27 15.92 3.54
N PHE A 469 23.36 16.81 3.17
CA PHE A 469 23.55 17.70 2.03
C PHE A 469 24.03 19.07 2.50
N GLN A 470 25.00 19.64 1.82
CA GLN A 470 25.55 20.95 2.11
C GLN A 470 25.54 21.84 0.86
N PHE A 471 24.88 22.97 0.99
CA PHE A 471 24.79 23.95 -0.08
C PHE A 471 25.26 25.33 0.39
N GLY A 472 25.79 26.13 -0.51
CA GLY A 472 26.21 27.49 -0.20
C GLY A 472 26.04 28.41 -1.38
N ALA A 473 25.67 29.66 -1.12
CA ALA A 473 25.65 30.73 -2.13
C ALA A 473 26.14 32.05 -1.49
N GLY A 474 27.23 32.61 -2.03
CA GLY A 474 27.87 33.79 -1.44
C GLY A 474 28.39 33.51 -0.03
N THR A 475 27.90 34.26 0.97
CA THR A 475 28.27 34.10 2.40
C THR A 475 27.34 33.20 3.15
N SER A 476 26.30 32.67 2.53
CA SER A 476 25.30 31.83 3.16
C SER A 476 25.57 30.35 2.88
N SER A 477 25.37 29.51 3.91
CA SER A 477 25.51 28.07 3.80
C SER A 477 24.34 27.38 4.47
N TRP A 478 23.99 26.19 3.97
CA TRP A 478 22.88 25.37 4.42
C TRP A 478 23.30 23.93 4.55
N GLN A 479 22.64 23.24 5.45
CA GLN A 479 22.76 21.81 5.62
C GLN A 479 21.39 21.17 5.74
N LEU A 480 21.20 20.04 5.13
CA LEU A 480 20.04 19.16 5.34
C LEU A 480 20.56 17.81 5.83
N PRO A 481 20.03 17.21 6.92
CA PRO A 481 18.92 17.69 7.77
C PRO A 481 19.29 18.94 8.61
N LEU A 482 18.24 19.71 8.94
CA LEU A 482 18.35 20.98 9.68
C LEU A 482 18.81 20.80 11.12
N ASN A 483 18.45 19.67 11.74
CA ASN A 483 18.74 19.35 13.14
C ASN A 483 20.18 18.85 13.35
N SER A 484 21.00 18.83 12.32
CA SER A 484 22.39 18.33 12.34
C SER A 484 22.53 16.82 12.65
N VAL A 485 21.43 16.07 12.71
CA VAL A 485 21.47 14.60 12.75
C VAL A 485 21.49 14.12 11.30
N PRO A 486 22.55 13.43 10.86
CA PRO A 486 22.63 12.96 9.47
C PRO A 486 21.48 12.00 9.13
N PHE A 487 21.09 11.98 7.86
CA PHE A 487 20.23 10.92 7.34
C PHE A 487 20.90 9.56 7.49
N SER A 488 20.15 8.52 7.82
CA SER A 488 20.61 7.14 7.79
C SER A 488 20.62 6.60 6.36
N GLY A 489 21.53 5.66 6.08
CA GLY A 489 21.63 4.96 4.80
C GLY A 489 22.73 5.50 3.89
N PRO A 490 23.08 4.76 2.81
CA PRO A 490 22.63 3.40 2.52
C PRO A 490 23.35 2.34 3.37
N GLN A 491 22.76 1.14 3.42
CA GLN A 491 23.44 -0.04 4.00
C GLN A 491 24.25 -0.75 2.92
N VAL A 492 25.56 -0.81 3.08
CA VAL A 492 26.44 -1.52 2.13
C VAL A 492 26.83 -2.89 2.68
N LEU A 493 26.46 -3.93 1.95
CA LEU A 493 26.78 -5.30 2.28
C LEU A 493 28.24 -5.61 1.95
N PRO A 494 28.91 -6.59 2.62
CA PRO A 494 30.27 -6.98 2.29
C PRO A 494 30.40 -7.81 1.02
N PHE A 495 29.30 -8.02 0.30
CA PHE A 495 29.20 -8.77 -0.95
C PHE A 495 28.14 -8.21 -1.88
N ASP A 496 28.20 -8.54 -3.16
CA ASP A 496 27.21 -8.23 -4.17
C ASP A 496 26.45 -9.47 -4.62
N ILE A 497 25.15 -9.31 -4.87
CA ILE A 497 24.34 -10.30 -5.57
C ILE A 497 23.86 -9.65 -6.88
N THR A 498 24.26 -10.24 -8.00
CA THR A 498 23.95 -9.72 -9.33
C THR A 498 23.46 -10.82 -10.26
N GLY A 499 23.07 -10.47 -11.47
CA GLY A 499 22.73 -11.42 -12.53
C GLY A 499 21.59 -12.37 -12.17
N PHE A 500 20.65 -11.89 -11.37
CA PHE A 500 19.48 -12.68 -11.01
C PHE A 500 18.67 -13.04 -12.27
N LYS A 501 18.27 -14.31 -12.35
CA LYS A 501 17.44 -14.83 -13.47
C LYS A 501 16.51 -15.92 -12.99
N VAL A 502 15.30 -15.90 -13.55
CA VAL A 502 14.35 -17.00 -13.52
C VAL A 502 14.33 -17.67 -14.91
N THR A 503 14.36 -18.97 -14.98
CA THR A 503 14.32 -19.71 -16.25
C THR A 503 13.15 -20.69 -16.19
N PRO A 504 12.26 -20.66 -17.22
CA PRO A 504 12.45 -20.20 -18.59
C PRO A 504 12.29 -18.70 -18.88
N GLY A 505 12.28 -17.81 -17.91
CA GLY A 505 12.26 -16.35 -18.12
C GLY A 505 11.74 -15.65 -16.90
N THR A 506 11.84 -14.32 -16.84
CA THR A 506 11.14 -13.50 -15.85
C THR A 506 9.70 -13.29 -16.31
N GLY A 507 8.75 -13.32 -15.40
CA GLY A 507 7.31 -13.21 -15.66
C GLY A 507 6.59 -14.55 -15.51
N ALA A 508 5.39 -14.66 -16.08
CA ALA A 508 4.56 -15.84 -15.89
C ALA A 508 5.20 -17.14 -16.36
N GLN A 509 5.06 -18.21 -15.58
CA GLN A 509 5.60 -19.53 -15.84
C GLN A 509 4.46 -20.55 -15.91
N GLN A 510 4.65 -21.58 -16.74
CA GLN A 510 3.65 -22.63 -16.92
C GLN A 510 3.57 -23.53 -15.69
N LEU A 511 2.34 -23.77 -15.22
CA LEU A 511 2.07 -24.71 -14.13
C LEU A 511 2.62 -26.13 -14.45
N GLY A 512 3.26 -26.73 -13.47
CA GLY A 512 3.82 -28.08 -13.58
C GLY A 512 5.20 -28.15 -14.24
N GLN A 513 5.76 -27.03 -14.70
CA GLN A 513 7.12 -26.97 -15.23
C GLN A 513 8.12 -26.58 -14.11
N PRO A 514 9.35 -27.12 -14.17
CA PRO A 514 10.37 -26.71 -13.23
C PRO A 514 10.80 -25.26 -13.48
N VAL A 515 10.95 -24.50 -12.41
CA VAL A 515 11.44 -23.11 -12.46
C VAL A 515 12.84 -23.07 -11.85
N THR A 516 13.80 -22.55 -12.62
CA THR A 516 15.18 -22.43 -12.16
C THR A 516 15.51 -20.98 -11.83
N PHE A 517 15.93 -20.76 -10.62
CA PHE A 517 16.42 -19.47 -10.10
C PHE A 517 17.95 -19.49 -10.12
N SER A 518 18.57 -18.40 -10.54
CA SER A 518 20.02 -18.27 -10.54
C SER A 518 20.46 -16.85 -10.22
N CYS A 519 21.62 -16.73 -9.57
CA CYS A 519 22.25 -15.44 -9.26
C CYS A 519 23.77 -15.60 -9.21
N ILE A 520 24.47 -14.47 -9.11
CA ILE A 520 25.92 -14.40 -8.98
C ILE A 520 26.24 -13.69 -7.66
N TYR A 521 26.97 -14.39 -6.79
CA TYR A 521 27.52 -13.84 -5.55
C TYR A 521 28.97 -13.41 -5.78
N THR A 522 29.31 -12.18 -5.39
CA THR A 522 30.68 -11.65 -5.48
C THR A 522 31.08 -11.00 -4.18
N SER A 523 32.25 -11.39 -3.65
CA SER A 523 32.85 -10.78 -2.45
C SER A 523 34.26 -10.31 -2.76
N PRO A 524 34.54 -9.01 -2.73
CA PRO A 524 35.89 -8.47 -2.94
C PRO A 524 36.88 -9.01 -1.94
N ALA A 525 36.48 -9.35 -0.72
CA ALA A 525 37.29 -9.97 0.30
C ALA A 525 37.54 -11.46 0.05
N GLY A 526 36.99 -12.04 -1.02
CA GLY A 526 37.13 -13.45 -1.35
C GLY A 526 36.43 -14.43 -0.39
N LYS A 527 35.53 -13.92 0.46
CA LYS A 527 34.75 -14.75 1.38
C LYS A 527 33.70 -15.55 0.63
N THR A 528 33.70 -16.86 0.78
CA THR A 528 32.60 -17.73 0.30
C THR A 528 31.47 -17.69 1.33
N PRO A 529 30.20 -17.57 0.91
CA PRO A 529 29.10 -17.54 1.85
C PRO A 529 28.99 -18.88 2.62
N VAL A 530 28.74 -18.81 3.92
CA VAL A 530 28.42 -19.93 4.78
C VAL A 530 27.01 -20.43 4.61
N THR A 531 26.12 -19.51 4.17
CA THR A 531 24.74 -19.79 3.79
C THR A 531 24.46 -19.15 2.46
N ALA A 532 23.82 -19.87 1.55
CA ALA A 532 23.30 -19.38 0.28
C ALA A 532 21.95 -20.07 0.03
N ASN A 533 20.88 -19.38 0.24
CA ASN A 533 19.52 -19.91 0.15
C ASN A 533 18.65 -19.07 -0.76
N ILE A 534 17.56 -19.69 -1.22
CA ILE A 534 16.37 -19.01 -1.75
C ILE A 534 15.19 -19.38 -0.85
N ASN A 535 14.48 -18.40 -0.39
CA ASN A 535 13.20 -18.59 0.31
C ASN A 535 12.09 -18.40 -0.73
N ILE A 536 11.25 -19.40 -0.95
CA ILE A 536 10.11 -19.36 -1.87
C ILE A 536 8.85 -19.60 -1.04
N ASP A 537 7.98 -18.61 -0.94
CA ASP A 537 6.74 -18.69 -0.15
C ASP A 537 7.01 -19.25 1.26
N ASN A 538 8.01 -18.71 1.95
CA ASN A 538 8.45 -19.13 3.28
C ASN A 538 9.05 -20.55 3.37
N ASN A 539 9.37 -21.17 2.24
CA ASN A 539 10.10 -22.43 2.20
C ASN A 539 11.56 -22.19 1.78
N VAL A 540 12.46 -22.37 2.70
CA VAL A 540 13.90 -22.13 2.48
C VAL A 540 14.55 -23.32 1.77
N HIS A 541 15.23 -23.04 0.66
CA HIS A 541 15.93 -24.01 -0.14
C HIS A 541 17.40 -23.59 -0.33
N ALA A 542 18.32 -24.52 -0.21
CA ALA A 542 19.74 -24.23 -0.44
C ALA A 542 20.01 -24.00 -1.94
N LEU A 543 20.70 -22.91 -2.24
CA LEU A 543 21.25 -22.66 -3.56
C LEU A 543 22.50 -23.49 -3.78
N THR A 544 22.66 -24.04 -4.96
CA THR A 544 23.85 -24.85 -5.34
C THR A 544 24.84 -23.99 -6.10
N ALA A 545 26.08 -23.94 -5.66
CA ALA A 545 27.17 -23.33 -6.40
C ALA A 545 27.49 -24.15 -7.65
N VAL A 546 27.45 -23.53 -8.84
CA VAL A 546 27.64 -24.19 -10.13
C VAL A 546 29.05 -23.96 -10.65
N LYS A 547 29.57 -22.75 -10.53
CA LYS A 547 30.89 -22.33 -11.02
C LYS A 547 31.34 -21.01 -10.42
N GLY A 548 32.59 -20.66 -10.59
CA GLY A 548 33.20 -19.39 -10.19
C GLY A 548 33.84 -19.43 -8.81
N THR A 549 34.36 -18.27 -8.41
CA THR A 549 34.99 -18.04 -7.10
C THR A 549 34.38 -16.81 -6.45
N ALA A 550 34.55 -16.62 -5.14
CA ALA A 550 33.98 -15.48 -4.45
C ALA A 550 34.46 -14.13 -5.01
N THR A 551 35.70 -14.04 -5.52
CA THR A 551 36.26 -12.82 -6.10
C THR A 551 35.86 -12.57 -7.55
N THR A 552 35.51 -13.62 -8.30
CA THR A 552 35.16 -13.52 -9.73
C THR A 552 33.67 -13.77 -10.02
N GLY A 553 32.92 -14.06 -8.99
CA GLY A 553 31.51 -14.39 -9.02
C GLY A 553 31.23 -15.89 -8.92
N ILE A 554 30.60 -16.32 -7.83
CA ILE A 554 30.06 -17.67 -7.71
C ILE A 554 28.65 -17.66 -8.29
N HIS A 555 28.40 -18.47 -9.31
CA HIS A 555 27.08 -18.68 -9.87
C HIS A 555 26.32 -19.69 -8.99
N TYR A 556 25.24 -19.25 -8.38
CA TYR A 556 24.33 -20.06 -7.60
C TYR A 556 23.07 -20.39 -8.40
N GLN A 557 22.48 -21.55 -8.12
CA GLN A 557 21.27 -22.01 -8.79
C GLN A 557 20.41 -22.89 -7.88
N TYR A 558 19.10 -22.76 -8.01
CA TYR A 558 18.12 -23.69 -7.47
C TYR A 558 17.03 -23.96 -8.51
N THR A 559 16.62 -25.22 -8.64
CA THR A 559 15.50 -25.60 -9.53
C THR A 559 14.37 -26.14 -8.69
N ALA A 560 13.28 -25.37 -8.58
CA ALA A 560 12.03 -25.82 -7.99
C ALA A 560 11.39 -26.86 -8.95
N PRO A 561 11.02 -28.06 -8.46
CA PRO A 561 10.52 -29.13 -9.34
C PRO A 561 9.18 -28.78 -9.99
N ALA A 562 8.27 -28.15 -9.28
CA ALA A 562 7.04 -27.55 -9.74
C ALA A 562 6.53 -26.61 -8.66
N LEU A 563 6.13 -25.42 -9.04
CA LEU A 563 5.46 -24.47 -8.16
C LEU A 563 3.94 -24.57 -8.32
N THR A 564 3.19 -24.26 -7.28
CA THR A 564 1.73 -24.22 -7.34
C THR A 564 1.25 -22.99 -8.10
N GLN A 565 0.04 -23.02 -8.63
CA GLN A 565 -0.58 -21.90 -9.33
C GLN A 565 -0.65 -20.64 -8.47
N GLY A 566 -0.54 -19.47 -9.09
CA GLY A 566 -0.59 -18.14 -8.49
C GLY A 566 0.78 -17.48 -8.44
N THR A 567 0.82 -16.26 -7.96
CA THR A 567 2.07 -15.52 -7.76
C THR A 567 2.86 -16.16 -6.64
N ARG A 568 4.14 -16.45 -6.91
CA ARG A 568 5.09 -17.02 -5.95
C ARG A 568 6.15 -15.99 -5.65
N TYR A 569 6.36 -15.73 -4.37
CA TYR A 569 7.35 -14.78 -3.90
C TYR A 569 8.59 -15.49 -3.47
N PHE A 570 9.74 -14.88 -3.72
CA PHE A 570 11.01 -15.46 -3.32
C PHE A 570 12.04 -14.39 -3.01
N GLN A 571 12.90 -14.73 -2.08
CA GLN A 571 14.01 -13.90 -1.64
C GLN A 571 15.29 -14.69 -1.65
N LEU A 572 16.40 -14.03 -1.97
CA LEU A 572 17.73 -14.61 -1.84
C LEU A 572 18.28 -14.29 -0.45
N GLN A 573 18.88 -15.29 0.20
CA GLN A 573 19.43 -15.18 1.53
C GLN A 573 20.89 -15.63 1.54
N PHE A 574 21.79 -14.73 1.93
CA PHE A 574 23.22 -15.00 1.98
C PHE A 574 23.81 -14.60 3.33
N ASP A 575 24.78 -15.40 3.82
CA ASP A 575 25.57 -15.11 5.01
C ASP A 575 27.04 -15.38 4.68
N ASP A 576 27.91 -14.38 4.82
CA ASP A 576 29.35 -14.49 4.65
C ASP A 576 30.12 -14.71 5.98
N GLY A 577 29.36 -14.98 7.05
CA GLY A 577 29.86 -15.08 8.43
C GLY A 577 29.72 -13.78 9.22
N SER A 578 29.13 -12.73 8.63
CA SER A 578 28.77 -11.48 9.31
C SER A 578 27.30 -11.40 9.74
N GLY A 579 26.52 -12.44 9.44
CA GLY A 579 25.10 -12.56 9.69
C GLY A 579 24.30 -12.78 8.40
N LEU A 580 23.13 -13.42 8.54
CA LEU A 580 22.23 -13.69 7.43
C LEU A 580 21.68 -12.36 6.89
N ARG A 581 21.74 -12.19 5.57
CA ARG A 581 21.18 -11.05 4.85
C ARG A 581 20.16 -11.54 3.84
N THR A 582 18.99 -10.96 3.87
CA THR A 582 17.97 -11.15 2.84
C THR A 582 18.14 -10.08 1.77
N ILE A 583 18.17 -10.50 0.52
CA ILE A 583 18.39 -9.64 -0.64
C ILE A 583 17.10 -9.61 -1.42
N GLN A 584 16.66 -8.46 -1.74
CA GLN A 584 15.51 -8.08 -2.58
C GLN A 584 14.49 -9.21 -2.85
N GLU A 585 13.23 -8.92 -2.71
CA GLU A 585 12.15 -9.79 -3.07
C GLU A 585 11.88 -9.76 -4.58
N TYR A 586 11.48 -10.91 -5.10
CA TYR A 586 11.07 -11.09 -6.50
C TYR A 586 9.81 -11.94 -6.53
N SER A 587 9.05 -11.83 -7.59
CA SER A 587 7.88 -12.68 -7.81
C SER A 587 7.92 -13.40 -9.15
N VAL A 588 7.19 -14.50 -9.24
CA VAL A 588 6.94 -15.22 -10.49
C VAL A 588 5.52 -15.75 -10.48
N ASP A 589 4.78 -15.52 -11.57
CA ASP A 589 3.42 -16.01 -11.73
C ASP A 589 3.41 -17.41 -12.32
N ILE A 590 2.71 -18.33 -11.69
CA ILE A 590 2.55 -19.70 -12.15
C ILE A 590 1.12 -19.88 -12.66
N THR A 591 0.96 -20.05 -13.98
CA THR A 591 -0.36 -20.14 -14.62
C THR A 591 -0.56 -21.45 -15.34
N PRO A 592 -1.81 -21.96 -15.40
CA PRO A 592 -2.14 -23.16 -16.16
C PRO A 592 -2.25 -22.90 -17.66
N ILE A 593 -2.34 -21.65 -18.10
CA ILE A 593 -2.45 -21.25 -19.51
C ILE A 593 -1.21 -20.51 -19.96
N TYR A 594 -0.90 -20.59 -21.27
CA TYR A 594 0.17 -19.80 -21.87
C TYR A 594 -0.02 -19.65 -23.38
N LEU A 595 0.61 -18.60 -23.92
CA LEU A 595 0.73 -18.36 -25.36
C LEU A 595 2.14 -18.68 -25.84
N GLN A 596 2.25 -19.18 -27.08
CA GLN A 596 3.54 -19.47 -27.73
C GLN A 596 3.44 -19.32 -29.24
N ASN A 597 4.60 -19.26 -29.89
CA ASN A 597 4.70 -19.12 -31.36
C ASN A 597 4.00 -17.87 -31.89
N SER A 598 3.98 -16.81 -31.09
CA SER A 598 3.34 -15.56 -31.45
C SER A 598 4.11 -14.86 -32.57
N SER A 599 3.40 -14.39 -33.56
CA SER A 599 4.01 -13.84 -34.78
C SER A 599 3.05 -12.93 -35.53
N VAL A 600 3.60 -12.10 -36.42
CA VAL A 600 2.84 -11.35 -37.43
C VAL A 600 3.45 -11.58 -38.82
N SER A 601 2.63 -11.76 -39.82
CA SER A 601 3.05 -11.93 -41.21
C SER A 601 2.12 -11.16 -42.17
N PRO A 602 2.72 -10.36 -43.09
CA PRO A 602 4.14 -10.00 -43.18
C PRO A 602 4.61 -9.09 -42.07
N THR A 603 5.91 -8.93 -41.87
CA THR A 603 6.50 -8.05 -40.83
C THR A 603 6.55 -6.57 -41.23
N SER A 604 6.26 -6.28 -42.51
CA SER A 604 6.16 -4.91 -43.03
C SER A 604 5.25 -4.88 -44.25
N GLY A 605 4.69 -3.73 -44.55
CA GLY A 605 3.81 -3.57 -45.69
C GLY A 605 3.33 -2.14 -45.90
N SER A 606 2.29 -1.95 -46.69
CA SER A 606 1.60 -0.67 -46.85
C SER A 606 0.28 -0.66 -46.07
N ALA A 607 -0.36 0.48 -45.97
CA ALA A 607 -1.66 0.64 -45.30
C ALA A 607 -2.81 -0.20 -45.94
N SER A 608 -2.56 -0.85 -47.11
CA SER A 608 -3.48 -1.81 -47.71
C SER A 608 -3.06 -3.27 -47.49
N THR A 609 -1.99 -3.52 -46.79
CA THR A 609 -1.50 -4.88 -46.52
C THR A 609 -2.32 -5.52 -45.41
N ASN A 610 -2.74 -6.74 -45.63
CA ASN A 610 -3.33 -7.57 -44.57
C ASN A 610 -2.21 -8.19 -43.73
N PHE A 611 -2.14 -7.82 -42.47
CA PHE A 611 -1.22 -8.38 -41.49
C PHE A 611 -1.95 -9.48 -40.72
N THR A 612 -1.45 -10.71 -40.77
CA THR A 612 -1.99 -11.83 -40.01
C THR A 612 -1.18 -12.03 -38.73
N PHE A 613 -1.80 -11.77 -37.60
CA PHE A 613 -1.29 -12.04 -36.26
C PHE A 613 -1.68 -13.47 -35.87
N SER A 614 -0.75 -14.23 -35.35
CA SER A 614 -0.95 -15.63 -34.97
C SER A 614 -0.32 -15.94 -33.64
N THR A 615 -1.01 -16.71 -32.79
CA THR A 615 -0.47 -17.25 -31.54
C THR A 615 -1.08 -18.62 -31.27
N THR A 616 -0.41 -19.44 -30.47
CA THR A 616 -0.89 -20.76 -30.04
C THR A 616 -1.17 -20.72 -28.56
N TYR A 617 -2.43 -20.88 -28.19
CA TYR A 617 -2.90 -21.01 -26.81
C TYR A 617 -2.80 -22.44 -26.33
N THR A 618 -2.32 -22.65 -25.10
CA THR A 618 -2.35 -23.95 -24.42
C THR A 618 -2.88 -23.74 -23.00
N GLY A 619 -3.77 -24.63 -22.56
CA GLY A 619 -4.38 -24.56 -21.23
C GLY A 619 -5.24 -25.80 -20.94
N PRO A 620 -5.69 -26.00 -19.69
CA PRO A 620 -6.60 -27.08 -19.32
C PRO A 620 -7.97 -26.94 -19.98
N ASP A 621 -8.44 -25.72 -20.13
CA ASP A 621 -9.76 -25.37 -20.67
C ASP A 621 -9.65 -24.55 -21.96
N ALA A 622 -10.77 -24.34 -22.64
CA ALA A 622 -10.82 -23.46 -23.80
C ALA A 622 -10.66 -21.99 -23.35
N ALA A 623 -9.87 -21.22 -24.11
CA ALA A 623 -9.80 -19.79 -23.88
C ALA A 623 -11.19 -19.16 -24.02
N THR A 624 -11.55 -18.29 -23.10
CA THR A 624 -12.75 -17.45 -23.17
C THR A 624 -12.50 -16.22 -24.06
N ALA A 625 -11.25 -15.73 -24.12
CA ALA A 625 -10.79 -14.74 -25.07
C ALA A 625 -9.34 -14.99 -25.46
N VAL A 626 -9.02 -14.69 -26.73
CA VAL A 626 -7.64 -14.54 -27.22
C VAL A 626 -7.62 -13.32 -28.12
N ASP A 627 -6.80 -12.36 -27.77
CA ASP A 627 -6.74 -11.05 -28.44
C ASP A 627 -5.33 -10.72 -28.89
N VAL A 628 -5.20 -9.92 -29.94
CA VAL A 628 -3.99 -9.15 -30.22
C VAL A 628 -4.28 -7.67 -29.96
N VAL A 629 -3.46 -7.04 -29.15
CA VAL A 629 -3.52 -5.60 -28.87
C VAL A 629 -2.49 -4.90 -29.73
N VAL A 630 -2.93 -4.01 -30.62
CA VAL A 630 -2.05 -3.23 -31.49
C VAL A 630 -2.23 -1.77 -31.12
N ASP A 631 -1.13 -1.10 -30.73
CA ASP A 631 -1.11 0.32 -30.28
C ASP A 631 -2.20 0.63 -29.23
N GLY A 632 -2.42 -0.32 -28.30
CA GLY A 632 -3.41 -0.19 -27.23
C GLY A 632 -4.85 -0.56 -27.63
N ALA A 633 -5.12 -0.91 -28.89
CA ALA A 633 -6.45 -1.36 -29.34
C ALA A 633 -6.53 -2.89 -29.38
N SER A 634 -7.49 -3.49 -28.67
CA SER A 634 -7.72 -4.93 -28.64
C SER A 634 -8.49 -5.40 -29.86
N HIS A 635 -8.05 -6.54 -30.44
CA HIS A 635 -8.66 -7.19 -31.60
C HIS A 635 -8.79 -8.69 -31.32
N ALA A 636 -10.02 -9.18 -31.24
CA ALA A 636 -10.30 -10.59 -31.00
C ALA A 636 -9.72 -11.47 -32.10
N MET A 637 -9.10 -12.59 -31.68
CA MET A 637 -8.54 -13.59 -32.57
C MET A 637 -9.48 -14.79 -32.71
N ASN A 638 -9.51 -15.41 -33.88
CA ASN A 638 -10.35 -16.56 -34.15
C ASN A 638 -9.56 -17.87 -34.01
N LEU A 639 -10.17 -18.87 -33.40
CA LEU A 639 -9.62 -20.24 -33.41
C LEU A 639 -9.59 -20.79 -34.82
N ILE A 640 -8.40 -21.18 -35.28
CA ILE A 640 -8.16 -21.74 -36.61
C ILE A 640 -8.09 -23.27 -36.58
N SER A 641 -7.38 -23.80 -35.58
CA SER A 641 -7.17 -25.26 -35.48
C SER A 641 -6.59 -25.64 -34.11
N GLY A 642 -6.59 -26.92 -33.81
CA GLY A 642 -5.99 -27.46 -32.60
C GLY A 642 -6.99 -27.51 -31.43
N SER A 643 -6.47 -27.84 -30.26
CA SER A 643 -7.23 -27.88 -29.00
C SER A 643 -6.42 -27.26 -27.86
N PRO A 644 -7.05 -26.77 -26.79
CA PRO A 644 -6.33 -26.18 -25.67
C PRO A 644 -5.25 -27.09 -25.09
N ALA A 645 -5.53 -28.37 -24.89
CA ALA A 645 -4.59 -29.32 -24.30
C ALA A 645 -3.35 -29.62 -25.17
N THR A 646 -3.41 -29.43 -26.50
CA THR A 646 -2.34 -29.75 -27.43
C THR A 646 -1.82 -28.55 -28.22
N GLY A 647 -2.38 -27.39 -27.99
CA GLY A 647 -2.13 -26.13 -28.68
C GLY A 647 -3.26 -25.75 -29.65
N ALA A 648 -3.95 -24.70 -29.36
CA ALA A 648 -5.02 -24.10 -30.15
C ALA A 648 -4.48 -22.87 -30.89
N LEU A 649 -4.41 -22.93 -32.22
CA LEU A 649 -3.93 -21.82 -33.04
C LEU A 649 -5.03 -20.77 -33.22
N TYR A 650 -4.72 -19.54 -32.83
CA TYR A 650 -5.57 -18.38 -33.03
C TYR A 650 -4.96 -17.38 -34.00
N GLN A 651 -5.81 -16.74 -34.81
CA GLN A 651 -5.38 -15.74 -35.80
C GLN A 651 -6.36 -14.55 -35.87
N ALA A 652 -5.79 -13.37 -36.12
CA ALA A 652 -6.52 -12.18 -36.55
C ALA A 652 -5.83 -11.55 -37.74
N THR A 653 -6.60 -11.00 -38.68
CA THR A 653 -6.05 -10.30 -39.84
C THR A 653 -6.51 -8.86 -39.83
N LEU A 654 -5.55 -7.93 -39.78
CA LEU A 654 -5.79 -6.50 -39.66
C LEU A 654 -5.10 -5.75 -40.81
N THR A 655 -5.70 -4.61 -41.18
CA THR A 655 -5.01 -3.56 -41.95
C THR A 655 -4.67 -2.43 -40.97
N LEU A 656 -3.46 -1.91 -41.04
CA LEU A 656 -2.96 -0.92 -40.11
C LEU A 656 -2.68 0.40 -40.84
N PRO A 657 -2.84 1.57 -40.17
CA PRO A 657 -2.46 2.86 -40.73
C PRO A 657 -0.94 2.90 -41.00
N SER A 658 -0.46 3.89 -41.75
CA SER A 658 0.97 4.06 -41.94
C SER A 658 1.65 4.54 -40.66
N GLY A 659 2.75 3.91 -40.25
CA GLY A 659 3.48 4.21 -39.03
C GLY A 659 4.26 2.98 -38.53
N SER A 660 4.88 3.16 -37.38
CA SER A 660 5.43 2.05 -36.59
C SER A 660 4.39 1.62 -35.56
N HIS A 661 4.22 0.32 -35.41
CA HIS A 661 3.22 -0.27 -34.53
C HIS A 661 3.87 -1.18 -33.50
N ASN A 662 3.31 -1.16 -32.29
CA ASN A 662 3.62 -2.08 -31.22
C ASN A 662 2.44 -3.04 -31.02
N PHE A 663 2.71 -4.28 -30.65
CA PHE A 663 1.64 -5.23 -30.39
C PHE A 663 2.02 -6.26 -29.33
N ALA A 664 1.01 -6.85 -28.71
CA ALA A 664 1.10 -7.97 -27.78
C ALA A 664 -0.11 -8.89 -27.93
N PHE A 665 0.03 -10.13 -27.48
CA PHE A 665 -1.05 -11.11 -27.48
C PHE A 665 -1.52 -11.35 -26.06
N TYR A 666 -2.81 -11.55 -25.88
CA TYR A 666 -3.44 -11.83 -24.60
C TYR A 666 -4.37 -13.03 -24.72
N ALA A 667 -4.46 -13.82 -23.67
CA ALA A 667 -5.43 -14.90 -23.55
C ALA A 667 -5.95 -15.04 -22.13
N THR A 668 -7.20 -15.44 -22.00
CA THR A 668 -7.80 -15.81 -20.72
C THR A 668 -8.72 -17.01 -20.88
N ASP A 669 -8.77 -17.88 -19.86
CA ASP A 669 -9.76 -18.95 -19.74
C ASP A 669 -10.94 -18.56 -18.84
N GLY A 670 -10.95 -17.30 -18.33
CA GLY A 670 -11.91 -16.76 -17.39
C GLY A 670 -11.49 -16.90 -15.93
N THR A 671 -10.36 -17.60 -15.66
CA THR A 671 -9.78 -17.75 -14.33
C THR A 671 -8.30 -17.40 -14.29
N SER A 672 -7.62 -17.51 -15.41
CA SER A 672 -6.19 -17.20 -15.57
C SER A 672 -5.99 -16.36 -16.81
N GLU A 673 -4.94 -15.56 -16.81
CA GLU A 673 -4.57 -14.70 -17.93
C GLU A 673 -3.10 -14.92 -18.31
N TRP A 674 -2.78 -14.63 -19.56
CA TRP A 674 -1.42 -14.68 -20.09
C TRP A 674 -1.21 -13.66 -21.19
N SER A 675 -0.05 -13.02 -21.20
CA SER A 675 0.38 -12.16 -22.32
C SER A 675 1.65 -12.68 -22.98
N ASP A 676 1.80 -12.40 -24.25
CA ASP A 676 3.03 -12.64 -25.00
C ASP A 676 3.35 -11.41 -25.88
N PRO A 677 4.44 -10.67 -25.62
CA PRO A 677 5.42 -10.89 -24.56
C PRO A 677 4.78 -10.74 -23.18
N VAL A 678 5.36 -11.38 -22.20
CA VAL A 678 4.88 -11.27 -20.81
C VAL A 678 4.91 -9.80 -20.37
N THR A 679 3.83 -9.34 -19.76
CA THR A 679 3.64 -7.95 -19.33
C THR A 679 4.79 -7.50 -18.40
N PRO A 680 5.34 -6.26 -18.54
CA PRO A 680 4.86 -5.16 -19.38
C PRO A 680 5.54 -5.05 -20.76
N GLY A 681 5.57 -6.04 -21.55
CA GLY A 681 6.28 -6.04 -22.83
C GLY A 681 5.36 -5.92 -24.05
N THR A 682 5.89 -5.34 -25.15
CA THR A 682 5.27 -5.37 -26.49
C THR A 682 6.27 -5.73 -27.55
N TYR A 683 5.82 -6.42 -28.59
CA TYR A 683 6.62 -6.58 -29.80
C TYR A 683 6.70 -5.24 -30.53
N THR A 684 7.89 -4.89 -31.00
CA THR A 684 8.16 -3.65 -31.73
C THR A 684 8.72 -3.94 -33.13
N GLY A 685 8.72 -2.95 -34.00
CA GLY A 685 9.36 -3.04 -35.32
C GLY A 685 8.42 -3.39 -36.46
N LEU A 686 7.10 -3.55 -36.24
CA LEU A 686 6.12 -3.64 -37.29
C LEU A 686 5.98 -2.26 -37.96
N THR A 687 6.34 -2.17 -39.24
CA THR A 687 6.34 -0.90 -39.98
C THR A 687 5.40 -0.95 -41.18
N VAL A 688 4.49 0.03 -41.21
CA VAL A 688 3.52 0.21 -42.30
C VAL A 688 3.83 1.51 -43.05
N THR A 689 4.13 1.37 -44.36
CA THR A 689 4.39 2.53 -45.22
C THR A 689 3.11 3.12 -45.80
N ALA A 690 3.14 4.38 -46.18
CA ALA A 690 2.03 4.98 -46.90
C ALA A 690 1.77 4.24 -48.25
N LYS A 691 0.52 4.23 -48.71
CA LYS A 691 0.12 3.54 -49.95
C LYS A 691 0.96 4.04 -51.13
N GLY A 692 1.70 3.12 -51.74
CA GLY A 692 2.58 3.41 -52.92
C GLY A 692 4.04 3.67 -52.58
N ALA A 693 4.46 3.66 -51.32
CA ALA A 693 5.87 3.69 -50.94
C ALA A 693 6.50 2.29 -51.00
N ALA A 694 7.81 2.22 -51.28
CA ALA A 694 8.52 0.94 -51.25
C ALA A 694 8.56 0.37 -49.83
N PRO A 695 8.41 -0.94 -49.64
CA PRO A 695 8.46 -1.57 -48.32
C PRO A 695 9.82 -1.39 -47.67
N VAL A 696 9.82 -0.95 -46.40
CA VAL A 696 11.00 -0.89 -45.55
C VAL A 696 11.15 -2.25 -44.87
N HIS A 697 12.34 -2.80 -44.88
CA HIS A 697 12.62 -4.06 -44.20
C HIS A 697 12.56 -3.81 -42.70
N SER A 698 11.61 -4.39 -41.98
CA SER A 698 11.48 -4.28 -40.54
C SER A 698 11.78 -5.62 -39.85
N THR A 699 12.40 -5.58 -38.71
CA THR A 699 12.62 -6.71 -37.82
C THR A 699 11.72 -6.60 -36.62
N ILE A 700 10.82 -7.55 -36.45
CA ILE A 700 10.00 -7.62 -35.21
C ILE A 700 10.92 -8.06 -34.08
N ARG A 701 10.84 -7.35 -32.98
CA ARG A 701 11.60 -7.65 -31.74
C ARG A 701 10.65 -7.86 -30.59
N ALA A 702 10.86 -8.95 -29.85
CA ALA A 702 10.38 -9.05 -28.48
C ALA A 702 11.19 -8.11 -27.57
N PRO A 703 10.60 -7.56 -26.50
CA PRO A 703 11.35 -6.79 -25.52
C PRO A 703 12.50 -7.65 -24.96
N ARG A 704 13.64 -7.01 -24.75
CA ARG A 704 14.73 -7.65 -24.00
C ARG A 704 14.40 -7.60 -22.52
N PRO A 705 14.91 -8.54 -21.71
CA PRO A 705 14.81 -8.43 -20.25
C PRO A 705 15.37 -7.13 -19.67
N ASP A 706 16.29 -6.49 -20.41
CA ASP A 706 16.94 -5.22 -20.05
C ASP A 706 16.16 -3.98 -20.56
N ASP A 707 15.16 -4.16 -21.42
CA ASP A 707 14.33 -3.10 -22.00
C ASP A 707 13.05 -2.86 -21.17
N ALA A 708 12.75 -3.71 -20.21
CA ALA A 708 11.72 -3.41 -19.22
C ALA A 708 12.19 -2.19 -18.42
N PRO A 709 11.47 -1.06 -18.45
CA PRO A 709 11.70 -0.09 -17.40
C PRO A 709 11.46 -0.85 -16.09
N TYR A 710 12.41 -0.79 -15.18
CA TYR A 710 12.13 -1.04 -13.78
C TYR A 710 11.16 0.07 -13.38
N ALA A 711 9.92 -0.09 -13.75
CA ALA A 711 8.82 0.64 -13.18
C ALA A 711 8.49 -0.04 -11.87
N TYR A 712 9.40 0.06 -10.92
CA TYR A 712 9.06 0.25 -9.56
C TYR A 712 8.60 1.70 -9.49
N ASP A 713 7.32 1.94 -9.57
CA ASP A 713 6.70 3.16 -9.11
C ASP A 713 6.29 2.89 -7.66
N PRO A 714 7.02 3.44 -6.67
CA PRO A 714 6.52 3.46 -5.30
C PRO A 714 5.33 4.43 -5.31
N GLY A 715 4.11 3.87 -5.30
CA GLY A 715 2.87 4.59 -5.06
C GLY A 715 2.83 5.23 -3.70
#